data_bfaa3920b704a63d3f5305ab63dc8aa9
#
_entry.id   bfaa3920b704a63d3f5305ab63dc8aa9
#
_cell.length_a   1.000
_cell.length_b   1.000
_cell.length_c   1.000
_cell.angle_alpha   90.00
_cell.angle_beta   90.00
_cell.angle_gamma   90.00
#
_symmetry.space_group_name_H-M   'P 1'
#
loop_
_entity.id
_entity.type
_entity.pdbx_description
1 polymer ?
#
loop_
_entity_poly.entity_id
_entity_poly.type
_entity_poly.pdbx_seq_one_letter_code
_entity_poly.pdbx_strand_id
1 'polypeptide(L)'
;MKKSVFRPMPIAAAVALATATTLCSSVVIAQTNGEIEEVIVQGSLGSLPGEDVEVFGFGKSLLKTPRSASTVSAEQLERFNVTDIDELVAFAPGTFTQSFFGVAGSLDVRGTPGETYFRGVKRLDNPGNYPTPIGASSRVDIVRGPASPIFGPAKIGGYLNFNPKSSRADGGQFLEQPEGEISYTTGTWDKSVISAEVGGPLTDNIGYYVYGEVENSDSFYDNTATDQTILQASFDMDVNENLRLQWGGMYHDYEGNQVAGWNRLTQDLIDNGTYITGSPTSLDTNGDGSISHQEYNAAVVSQFVGSANNINVNNLSPDLALQNVGTAQLDRSNVLVAPDDTLENEAITLYFDVIYNAANGWEIKNQLFYDAYDNLNENAYGFSQFHDSFVIEDKLVFAKAFETDSLTTSVQLSPSIRYTDFKHGDDFTNEFFDRRDLTGPSTALDRRLLATRIDDDYTEYYEGSYADYGLAALVDFTFDFGLSAVLGVRYDFIDIESRTPVDKLLLNNPTSGFGFVSADGQFLISPFADPVNYTVDDITAPISAENEEDAVSWNVSLSYETPIGLIPYVTFSEQTTVIAGQGAEINTANVASGASVDSSTLEEYGLKGSFLNDSLYFALAYYEQERTDFNAQAIVTNSADLTEGIEAEIRWVVNEALVLTAGYSKIEVTNLDAEANGGRFSFFGAEDLPDGIDPSLIYGGVVNGIATSPTARKAGVPENIYTLTGTYDFGNGFAINSSIIRADETFSGFSQAVELPAYTLVNAGIFYENEKFTFSITGKNLTDEEYFRANFPNLFGSQIVLPELPRHYQASVAFKF
;
A
#
# COMPACT_ATOMS: atom_id res chain seq x y z
N MET A 1 23.59 -21.34 -6.04
CA MET A 1 23.25 -19.96 -5.73
C MET A 1 24.45 -19.08 -6.02
N LYS A 2 24.45 -18.33 -7.10
CA LYS A 2 25.38 -17.22 -7.29
C LYS A 2 24.65 -15.99 -6.73
N LYS A 3 25.00 -15.56 -5.51
CA LYS A 3 24.59 -14.25 -5.01
C LYS A 3 24.95 -13.25 -6.10
N SER A 4 23.94 -12.58 -6.64
CA SER A 4 24.10 -11.36 -7.43
C SER A 4 24.75 -10.36 -6.48
N VAL A 5 26.08 -10.24 -6.56
CA VAL A 5 26.82 -9.29 -5.73
C VAL A 5 26.72 -7.95 -6.42
N PHE A 6 25.61 -7.25 -6.27
CA PHE A 6 25.66 -5.80 -6.31
C PHE A 6 26.33 -5.36 -5.00
N ARG A 7 27.59 -5.01 -5.04
CA ARG A 7 28.27 -4.40 -3.89
C ARG A 7 27.86 -2.93 -3.84
N PRO A 8 27.14 -2.48 -2.81
CA PRO A 8 26.77 -1.07 -2.65
C PRO A 8 27.95 -0.28 -2.08
N MET A 9 29.08 -0.22 -2.77
CA MET A 9 30.25 0.41 -2.18
C MET A 9 30.69 1.78 -2.71
N PRO A 10 30.23 2.33 -3.84
CA PRO A 10 30.68 3.70 -4.16
C PRO A 10 29.70 4.80 -3.75
N ILE A 11 28.41 4.53 -3.60
CA ILE A 11 27.41 5.61 -3.36
C ILE A 11 27.32 5.98 -1.88
N ALA A 12 27.28 5.00 -0.97
CA ALA A 12 27.28 5.27 0.46
C ALA A 12 28.58 5.95 0.93
N ALA A 13 29.72 5.58 0.35
CA ALA A 13 31.01 6.25 0.62
C ALA A 13 31.05 7.68 0.05
N ALA A 14 30.38 7.96 -1.07
CA ALA A 14 30.30 9.29 -1.67
C ALA A 14 29.39 10.24 -0.87
N VAL A 15 28.28 9.73 -0.33
CA VAL A 15 27.35 10.50 0.52
C VAL A 15 27.98 10.78 1.90
N ALA A 16 28.64 9.78 2.50
CA ALA A 16 29.36 9.97 3.76
C ALA A 16 30.57 10.91 3.62
N LEU A 17 31.24 10.95 2.46
CA LEU A 17 32.35 11.87 2.20
C LEU A 17 31.86 13.29 1.91
N ALA A 18 30.68 13.46 1.27
CA ALA A 18 30.08 14.78 1.04
C ALA A 18 29.61 15.45 2.35
N THR A 19 29.03 14.66 3.28
CA THR A 19 28.64 15.15 4.61
C THR A 19 29.85 15.47 5.51
N ALA A 20 30.94 14.71 5.44
CA ALA A 20 32.14 14.95 6.24
C ALA A 20 32.96 16.16 5.79
N THR A 21 32.90 16.57 4.50
CA THR A 21 33.63 17.72 3.98
C THR A 21 32.93 19.06 4.23
N THR A 22 31.62 19.07 4.45
CA THR A 22 30.85 20.29 4.75
C THR A 22 30.94 20.71 6.22
N LEU A 23 31.26 19.81 7.14
CA LEU A 23 31.41 20.10 8.57
C LEU A 23 32.67 20.91 8.93
N CYS A 24 33.59 21.22 8.00
CA CYS A 24 34.82 21.94 8.23
C CYS A 24 34.83 23.37 7.68
N SER A 25 33.72 23.96 7.27
CA SER A 25 33.67 25.35 6.78
C SER A 25 33.16 26.27 7.89
N SER A 26 34.09 26.99 8.49
CA SER A 26 34.01 28.17 9.36
C SER A 26 32.64 28.80 9.62
N VAL A 27 32.21 28.70 10.89
CA VAL A 27 31.15 29.51 11.50
C VAL A 27 31.51 31.01 11.35
N VAL A 28 30.79 31.72 10.52
CA VAL A 28 30.74 33.18 10.54
C VAL A 28 29.44 33.58 11.23
N ILE A 29 29.57 34.07 12.47
CA ILE A 29 28.45 34.63 13.21
C ILE A 29 28.15 36.02 12.62
N ALA A 30 27.06 36.12 11.87
CA ALA A 30 26.47 37.40 11.52
C ALA A 30 25.29 37.68 12.47
N GLN A 31 25.50 38.64 13.40
CA GLN A 31 24.40 39.27 14.15
C GLN A 31 23.58 40.13 13.16
N THR A 32 22.38 39.77 12.88
CA THR A 32 21.37 40.69 12.33
C THR A 32 20.19 40.76 13.31
N ASN A 33 19.99 41.92 13.91
CA ASN A 33 18.72 42.28 14.52
C ASN A 33 17.69 42.46 13.41
N GLY A 34 16.95 41.40 13.09
CA GLY A 34 15.73 41.44 12.32
C GLY A 34 14.57 41.09 13.25
N GLU A 35 13.51 41.85 13.22
CA GLU A 35 12.20 41.45 13.77
C GLU A 35 11.90 40.05 13.22
N ILE A 36 11.64 39.09 14.11
CA ILE A 36 11.16 37.77 13.75
C ILE A 36 9.82 38.03 13.09
N GLU A 37 9.76 38.00 11.75
CA GLU A 37 8.50 37.72 11.10
C GLU A 37 8.05 36.36 11.68
N GLU A 38 6.96 36.38 12.44
CA GLU A 38 6.19 35.22 12.76
C GLU A 38 5.77 34.61 11.41
N VAL A 39 6.66 33.80 10.83
CA VAL A 39 6.33 33.01 9.66
C VAL A 39 5.24 32.06 10.11
N ILE A 40 4.13 32.29 9.55
CA ILE A 40 2.84 31.67 9.74
C ILE A 40 3.00 30.14 9.71
N VAL A 41 3.28 29.57 10.87
CA VAL A 41 3.22 28.13 11.14
C VAL A 41 1.81 27.55 10.86
N GLN A 42 0.84 28.40 10.61
CA GLN A 42 -0.58 28.05 10.36
C GLN A 42 -0.85 27.41 9.02
N GLY A 43 -0.02 27.62 7.99
CA GLY A 43 -0.24 27.06 6.64
C GLY A 43 0.16 25.60 6.50
N SER A 44 1.07 25.10 7.33
CA SER A 44 1.65 23.76 7.20
C SER A 44 0.90 22.67 8.00
N LEU A 45 0.21 23.03 9.08
CA LEU A 45 -0.53 22.10 9.95
C LEU A 45 -1.83 21.51 9.35
N GLY A 46 -2.22 21.96 8.21
CA GLY A 46 -3.30 21.39 7.42
C GLY A 46 -3.32 22.11 6.10
N SER A 47 -3.26 21.42 4.98
CA SER A 47 -3.41 22.03 3.68
C SER A 47 -4.67 22.89 3.69
N LEU A 48 -4.49 24.19 3.65
CA LEU A 48 -5.59 25.12 3.52
C LEU A 48 -6.20 24.96 2.12
N PRO A 49 -7.48 25.29 1.94
CA PRO A 49 -8.16 25.12 0.66
C PRO A 49 -7.54 25.85 -0.53
N GLY A 50 -6.59 26.78 -0.28
CA GLY A 50 -5.87 27.56 -1.28
C GLY A 50 -4.61 26.88 -1.85
N GLU A 51 -4.09 25.82 -1.25
CA GLU A 51 -2.91 25.12 -1.77
C GLU A 51 -3.22 24.32 -3.04
N ASP A 52 -2.33 24.40 -4.02
CA ASP A 52 -2.49 23.68 -5.27
C ASP A 52 -2.11 22.21 -5.12
N VAL A 53 -2.95 21.33 -5.65
CA VAL A 53 -2.75 19.90 -5.71
C VAL A 53 -2.77 19.41 -7.16
N GLU A 54 -1.90 18.44 -7.47
CA GLU A 54 -1.71 17.90 -8.82
C GLU A 54 -2.66 16.73 -9.14
N VAL A 55 -3.92 16.77 -8.67
CA VAL A 55 -4.87 15.65 -8.85
C VAL A 55 -5.18 15.38 -10.32
N PHE A 56 -5.25 16.43 -11.14
CA PHE A 56 -5.55 16.32 -12.57
C PHE A 56 -4.35 16.73 -13.46
N GLY A 57 -3.15 16.87 -12.88
CA GLY A 57 -2.02 17.40 -13.62
C GLY A 57 -2.09 18.91 -13.91
N PHE A 58 -3.14 19.61 -13.48
CA PHE A 58 -3.23 21.05 -13.40
C PHE A 58 -3.12 21.46 -11.93
N GLY A 59 -2.25 22.38 -11.59
CA GLY A 59 -2.20 22.98 -10.26
C GLY A 59 -3.55 23.67 -9.96
N LYS A 60 -4.40 23.03 -9.18
CA LYS A 60 -5.65 23.59 -8.67
C LYS A 60 -5.70 23.46 -7.17
N SER A 61 -6.23 24.48 -6.51
CA SER A 61 -6.45 24.39 -5.07
C SER A 61 -7.36 23.20 -4.72
N LEU A 62 -7.15 22.62 -3.56
CA LEU A 62 -7.95 21.51 -3.03
C LEU A 62 -9.46 21.84 -3.06
N LEU A 63 -9.79 23.09 -2.76
CA LEU A 63 -11.17 23.61 -2.81
C LEU A 63 -11.78 23.53 -4.22
N LYS A 64 -11.01 23.88 -5.27
CA LYS A 64 -11.50 23.95 -6.66
C LYS A 64 -11.32 22.63 -7.43
N THR A 65 -10.67 21.64 -6.84
CA THR A 65 -10.50 20.32 -7.44
C THR A 65 -11.79 19.51 -7.32
N PRO A 66 -12.47 19.15 -8.43
CA PRO A 66 -13.73 18.39 -8.39
C PRO A 66 -13.49 16.89 -8.12
N ARG A 67 -12.84 16.57 -7.01
CA ARG A 67 -12.48 15.24 -6.55
C ARG A 67 -12.25 15.24 -5.04
N SER A 68 -12.56 14.15 -4.36
CA SER A 68 -12.16 13.94 -2.97
C SER A 68 -10.65 13.73 -2.89
N ALA A 69 -9.97 14.59 -2.15
CA ALA A 69 -8.53 14.47 -1.88
C ALA A 69 -8.20 15.09 -0.53
N SER A 70 -7.17 14.55 0.12
CA SER A 70 -6.59 15.10 1.36
C SER A 70 -5.08 15.17 1.19
N THR A 71 -4.45 16.10 1.90
CA THR A 71 -2.99 16.25 1.88
C THR A 71 -2.47 16.17 3.30
N VAL A 72 -1.33 15.52 3.48
CA VAL A 72 -0.61 15.44 4.75
C VAL A 72 0.77 16.07 4.55
N SER A 73 1.04 17.17 5.25
CA SER A 73 2.29 17.91 5.14
C SER A 73 3.44 17.25 5.90
N ALA A 74 4.69 17.60 5.57
CA ALA A 74 5.88 17.17 6.31
C ALA A 74 5.76 17.48 7.81
N GLU A 75 5.24 18.67 8.14
CA GLU A 75 5.05 19.08 9.54
C GLU A 75 4.00 18.21 10.26
N GLN A 76 2.91 17.80 9.58
CA GLN A 76 1.95 16.85 10.15
C GLN A 76 2.59 15.48 10.37
N LEU A 77 3.36 14.96 9.40
CA LEU A 77 4.09 13.70 9.55
C LEU A 77 5.02 13.73 10.76
N GLU A 78 5.79 14.82 10.92
CA GLU A 78 6.72 15.00 12.03
C GLU A 78 5.99 15.18 13.39
N ARG A 79 5.03 16.12 13.48
CA ARG A 79 4.34 16.44 14.74
C ARG A 79 3.52 15.29 15.31
N PHE A 80 2.89 14.49 14.44
CA PHE A 80 2.13 13.31 14.84
C PHE A 80 3.00 12.04 14.91
N ASN A 81 4.28 12.17 14.53
CA ASN A 81 5.24 11.09 14.51
C ASN A 81 4.71 9.89 13.70
N VAL A 82 4.27 10.16 12.47
CA VAL A 82 3.80 9.17 11.52
C VAL A 82 5.00 8.39 11.00
N THR A 83 5.03 7.09 11.24
CA THR A 83 6.17 6.21 10.91
C THR A 83 5.86 5.22 9.78
N ASP A 84 4.58 4.95 9.53
CA ASP A 84 4.16 4.12 8.42
C ASP A 84 2.87 4.66 7.76
N ILE A 85 2.52 4.08 6.60
CA ILE A 85 1.36 4.56 5.82
C ILE A 85 0.01 4.23 6.45
N ASP A 86 -0.10 3.20 7.31
CA ASP A 86 -1.35 2.84 7.98
C ASP A 86 -1.81 3.96 8.94
N GLU A 87 -0.87 4.74 9.47
CA GLU A 87 -1.18 5.86 10.35
C GLU A 87 -1.80 7.07 9.62
N LEU A 88 -1.71 7.10 8.29
CA LEU A 88 -2.34 8.14 7.46
C LEU A 88 -3.86 8.10 7.51
N VAL A 89 -4.48 7.01 7.97
CA VAL A 89 -5.93 6.90 8.24
C VAL A 89 -6.44 8.04 9.12
N ALA A 90 -5.63 8.54 10.04
CA ALA A 90 -6.00 9.65 10.93
C ALA A 90 -6.28 10.98 10.18
N PHE A 91 -5.78 11.14 8.95
CA PHE A 91 -5.74 12.41 8.23
C PHE A 91 -6.63 12.45 6.98
N ALA A 92 -7.09 11.29 6.49
CA ALA A 92 -7.86 11.22 5.24
C ALA A 92 -9.11 10.34 5.40
N PRO A 93 -10.33 10.90 5.28
CA PRO A 93 -11.55 10.10 5.20
C PRO A 93 -11.50 9.12 4.02
N GLY A 94 -12.22 8.00 4.11
CA GLY A 94 -12.26 6.99 3.05
C GLY A 94 -11.05 6.06 3.03
N THR A 95 -10.17 6.16 4.03
CA THR A 95 -9.00 5.28 4.16
C THR A 95 -9.15 4.34 5.36
N PHE A 96 -8.76 3.10 5.17
CA PHE A 96 -8.65 2.09 6.22
C PHE A 96 -7.92 0.87 5.64
N THR A 97 -6.88 0.39 6.30
CA THR A 97 -6.10 -0.75 5.83
C THR A 97 -6.47 -2.02 6.59
N GLN A 98 -6.91 -3.04 5.86
CA GLN A 98 -6.88 -4.41 6.34
C GLN A 98 -5.41 -4.84 6.52
N SER A 99 -5.15 -5.81 7.39
CA SER A 99 -3.80 -6.35 7.46
C SER A 99 -3.50 -7.22 6.23
N PHE A 100 -2.34 -7.04 5.66
CA PHE A 100 -1.70 -8.00 4.79
C PHE A 100 -0.45 -8.52 5.50
N PHE A 101 -0.64 -9.52 6.33
CA PHE A 101 0.41 -10.13 7.16
C PHE A 101 1.25 -9.11 7.95
N GLY A 102 0.60 -8.04 8.46
CA GLY A 102 1.25 -7.01 9.27
C GLY A 102 2.15 -6.02 8.52
N VAL A 103 2.25 -6.12 7.20
CA VAL A 103 3.10 -5.24 6.38
C VAL A 103 2.32 -4.00 5.95
N ALA A 104 2.85 -2.80 6.20
CA ALA A 104 2.29 -1.52 5.78
C ALA A 104 2.68 -1.22 4.30
N GLY A 105 2.22 -2.05 3.38
CA GLY A 105 2.58 -1.96 1.96
C GLY A 105 1.69 -1.04 1.15
N SER A 106 0.40 -1.02 1.43
CA SER A 106 -0.60 -0.21 0.72
C SER A 106 -1.67 0.30 1.68
N LEU A 107 -2.00 1.58 1.59
CA LEU A 107 -3.14 2.14 2.29
C LEU A 107 -4.41 1.83 1.49
N ASP A 108 -5.39 1.17 2.12
CA ASP A 108 -6.69 0.98 1.47
C ASP A 108 -7.44 2.30 1.35
N VAL A 109 -7.88 2.60 0.14
CA VAL A 109 -8.71 3.74 -0.19
C VAL A 109 -10.07 3.22 -0.66
N ARG A 110 -11.14 3.60 0.05
CA ARG A 110 -12.50 3.12 -0.23
C ARG A 110 -12.60 1.58 -0.22
N GLY A 111 -11.92 0.95 0.75
CA GLY A 111 -11.97 -0.50 0.99
C GLY A 111 -11.15 -1.34 0.00
N THR A 112 -10.22 -0.73 -0.73
CA THR A 112 -9.36 -1.42 -1.69
C THR A 112 -7.95 -0.83 -1.67
N PRO A 113 -6.89 -1.65 -1.89
CA PRO A 113 -5.53 -1.17 -1.91
C PRO A 113 -5.34 -0.01 -2.89
N GLY A 114 -4.81 1.10 -2.39
CA GLY A 114 -4.44 2.26 -3.17
C GLY A 114 -3.13 2.05 -3.93
N GLU A 115 -2.98 2.74 -5.05
CA GLU A 115 -1.72 2.76 -5.79
C GLU A 115 -0.73 3.73 -5.17
N THR A 116 0.55 3.49 -5.35
CA THR A 116 1.63 4.38 -4.91
C THR A 116 2.22 5.12 -6.09
N TYR A 117 2.28 6.45 -5.97
CA TYR A 117 2.87 7.36 -6.94
C TYR A 117 4.04 8.11 -6.30
N PHE A 118 5.03 8.41 -7.10
CA PHE A 118 6.14 9.28 -6.73
C PHE A 118 6.23 10.41 -7.75
N ARG A 119 6.03 11.66 -7.31
CA ARG A 119 6.00 12.87 -8.18
C ARG A 119 5.00 12.76 -9.35
N GLY A 120 3.84 12.15 -9.14
CA GLY A 120 2.81 11.97 -10.17
C GLY A 120 3.12 10.88 -11.20
N VAL A 121 4.10 10.02 -10.95
CA VAL A 121 4.36 8.82 -11.76
C VAL A 121 4.09 7.58 -10.92
N LYS A 122 3.34 6.64 -11.47
CA LYS A 122 2.97 5.38 -10.81
C LYS A 122 4.21 4.52 -10.57
N ARG A 123 4.39 4.03 -9.34
CA ARG A 123 5.39 3.02 -9.00
C ARG A 123 4.96 1.62 -9.43
N LEU A 124 5.81 0.62 -9.22
CA LEU A 124 5.39 -0.78 -9.29
C LEU A 124 4.27 -1.06 -8.27
N ASP A 125 3.36 -1.94 -8.63
CA ASP A 125 2.27 -2.33 -7.73
C ASP A 125 2.83 -3.09 -6.53
N ASN A 126 2.41 -2.65 -5.34
CA ASN A 126 2.80 -3.24 -4.06
C ASN A 126 1.54 -3.49 -3.22
N PRO A 127 0.91 -4.66 -3.35
CA PRO A 127 -0.33 -4.94 -2.62
C PRO A 127 -0.14 -5.30 -1.15
N GLY A 128 1.08 -5.31 -0.60
CA GLY A 128 1.29 -5.49 0.82
C GLY A 128 2.52 -6.30 1.25
N ASN A 129 3.37 -6.75 0.34
CA ASN A 129 4.57 -7.52 0.68
C ASN A 129 5.87 -6.69 0.73
N TYR A 130 5.76 -5.38 0.59
CA TYR A 130 6.85 -4.41 0.69
C TYR A 130 6.37 -3.19 1.48
N PRO A 131 6.94 -2.87 2.66
CA PRO A 131 6.55 -1.67 3.39
C PRO A 131 6.91 -0.42 2.58
N THR A 132 5.89 0.41 2.33
CA THR A 132 6.08 1.63 1.53
C THR A 132 6.73 2.73 2.37
N PRO A 133 7.97 3.14 2.06
CA PRO A 133 8.67 4.16 2.83
C PRO A 133 8.05 5.55 2.59
N ILE A 134 7.88 6.32 3.66
CA ILE A 134 7.49 7.73 3.56
C ILE A 134 8.66 8.59 3.11
N GLY A 135 9.86 8.29 3.58
CA GLY A 135 11.10 9.01 3.26
C GLY A 135 11.03 10.52 3.57
N ALA A 136 11.87 11.30 2.92
CA ALA A 136 11.83 12.77 3.01
C ALA A 136 10.75 13.32 2.09
N SER A 137 9.50 13.20 2.51
CA SER A 137 8.34 13.73 1.80
C SER A 137 7.99 15.12 2.30
N SER A 138 7.88 16.09 1.40
CA SER A 138 7.35 17.43 1.72
C SER A 138 5.84 17.37 1.94
N ARG A 139 5.17 16.45 1.22
CA ARG A 139 3.73 16.23 1.28
C ARG A 139 3.38 14.85 0.74
N VAL A 140 2.36 14.23 1.32
CA VAL A 140 1.69 13.05 0.79
C VAL A 140 0.28 13.45 0.39
N ASP A 141 -0.07 13.32 -0.89
CA ASP A 141 -1.42 13.55 -1.38
C ASP A 141 -2.17 12.22 -1.41
N ILE A 142 -3.32 12.15 -0.74
CA ILE A 142 -4.20 10.98 -0.71
C ILE A 142 -5.42 11.31 -1.53
N VAL A 143 -5.50 10.75 -2.74
CA VAL A 143 -6.58 11.01 -3.71
C VAL A 143 -7.51 9.81 -3.74
N ARG A 144 -8.79 10.07 -3.55
CA ARG A 144 -9.84 9.06 -3.60
C ARG A 144 -10.44 8.99 -5.00
N GLY A 145 -10.53 7.76 -5.51
CA GLY A 145 -10.86 7.51 -6.92
C GLY A 145 -9.61 7.52 -7.82
N PRO A 146 -9.77 7.22 -9.12
CA PRO A 146 -8.67 6.96 -10.03
C PRO A 146 -7.80 8.19 -10.29
N ALA A 147 -6.54 7.97 -10.64
CA ALA A 147 -5.67 9.02 -11.15
C ALA A 147 -6.24 9.63 -12.45
N SER A 148 -5.81 10.85 -12.76
CA SER A 148 -6.16 11.48 -14.05
C SER A 148 -5.60 10.67 -15.22
N PRO A 149 -6.30 10.59 -16.37
CA PRO A 149 -5.79 9.95 -17.57
C PRO A 149 -4.37 10.39 -18.02
N ILE A 150 -3.97 11.61 -17.64
CA ILE A 150 -2.63 12.13 -17.92
C ILE A 150 -1.52 11.38 -17.16
N PHE A 151 -1.83 10.75 -16.03
CA PHE A 151 -0.86 10.03 -15.22
C PHE A 151 -0.66 8.56 -15.64
N GLY A 152 -1.51 8.03 -16.49
CA GLY A 152 -1.46 6.65 -16.98
C GLY A 152 -2.69 5.83 -16.58
N PRO A 153 -2.74 4.55 -16.98
CA PRO A 153 -3.76 3.62 -16.53
C PRO A 153 -3.72 3.46 -15.01
N ALA A 154 -4.88 3.49 -14.36
CA ALA A 154 -4.97 3.53 -12.91
C ALA A 154 -6.12 2.67 -12.37
N LYS A 155 -5.94 2.10 -11.19
CA LYS A 155 -7.01 1.46 -10.43
C LYS A 155 -7.96 2.49 -9.84
N ILE A 156 -9.19 2.10 -9.60
CA ILE A 156 -10.22 3.06 -9.16
C ILE A 156 -10.18 3.36 -7.67
N GLY A 157 -9.73 2.54 -6.77
CA GLY A 157 -9.77 2.81 -5.32
C GLY A 157 -9.28 4.19 -4.94
N GLY A 158 -8.07 4.49 -5.31
CA GLY A 158 -7.38 5.74 -5.07
C GLY A 158 -5.87 5.55 -5.09
N TYR A 159 -5.14 6.61 -4.76
CA TYR A 159 -3.69 6.55 -4.74
C TYR A 159 -3.08 7.52 -3.72
N LEU A 160 -1.84 7.20 -3.32
CA LEU A 160 -0.97 8.05 -2.54
C LEU A 160 0.12 8.60 -3.45
N ASN A 161 0.30 9.91 -3.48
CA ASN A 161 1.38 10.55 -4.23
C ASN A 161 2.39 11.16 -3.26
N PHE A 162 3.59 10.60 -3.22
CA PHE A 162 4.69 11.08 -2.41
C PHE A 162 5.46 12.16 -3.16
N ASN A 163 5.49 13.37 -2.58
CA ASN A 163 6.23 14.50 -3.12
C ASN A 163 7.50 14.69 -2.30
N PRO A 164 8.70 14.42 -2.84
CA PRO A 164 9.94 14.53 -2.08
C PRO A 164 10.24 15.99 -1.72
N LYS A 165 10.92 16.20 -0.58
CA LYS A 165 11.51 17.48 -0.23
C LYS A 165 12.52 17.90 -1.31
N SER A 166 12.63 19.20 -1.56
CA SER A 166 13.51 19.77 -2.56
C SER A 166 14.33 20.91 -1.97
N SER A 167 15.30 21.40 -2.72
CA SER A 167 16.10 22.56 -2.37
C SER A 167 15.39 23.91 -2.56
N ARG A 168 14.11 23.89 -2.97
CA ARG A 168 13.30 25.07 -3.20
C ARG A 168 12.39 25.32 -2.01
N ALA A 169 12.37 26.56 -1.55
CA ALA A 169 11.38 27.05 -0.60
C ALA A 169 10.00 27.20 -1.26
N ASP A 170 8.98 27.42 -0.45
CA ASP A 170 7.66 27.81 -0.91
C ASP A 170 7.75 29.03 -1.84
N GLY A 171 7.18 28.90 -3.03
CA GLY A 171 7.34 29.94 -4.07
C GLY A 171 8.41 29.64 -5.12
N GLY A 172 9.09 28.50 -5.03
CA GLY A 172 9.93 27.95 -6.09
C GLY A 172 11.33 28.51 -6.20
N GLN A 173 11.77 29.41 -5.29
CA GLN A 173 13.14 29.90 -5.23
C GLN A 173 14.04 28.93 -4.45
N PHE A 174 15.32 28.86 -4.80
CA PHE A 174 16.29 28.09 -4.02
C PHE A 174 16.40 28.63 -2.59
N LEU A 175 16.67 27.74 -1.63
CA LEU A 175 17.05 28.12 -0.28
C LEU A 175 18.28 29.05 -0.36
N GLU A 176 18.34 30.07 0.50
CA GLU A 176 19.43 31.05 0.47
C GLU A 176 20.75 30.47 1.01
N GLN A 177 20.65 29.50 1.91
CA GLN A 177 21.77 28.81 2.55
C GLN A 177 21.44 27.35 2.79
N PRO A 178 22.43 26.47 3.01
CA PRO A 178 22.18 25.11 3.42
C PRO A 178 21.48 25.07 4.79
N GLU A 179 20.39 24.31 4.86
CA GLU A 179 19.61 24.05 6.07
C GLU A 179 19.46 22.54 6.23
N GLY A 180 19.55 22.05 7.44
CA GLY A 180 19.48 20.62 7.67
C GLY A 180 19.13 20.26 9.09
N GLU A 181 18.89 18.97 9.28
CA GLU A 181 18.55 18.40 10.57
C GLU A 181 19.20 17.02 10.74
N ILE A 182 19.57 16.72 11.97
CA ILE A 182 19.94 15.36 12.38
C ILE A 182 19.03 14.99 13.54
N SER A 183 18.34 13.84 13.41
CA SER A 183 17.42 13.38 14.42
C SER A 183 17.80 11.99 14.97
N TYR A 184 17.35 11.74 16.19
CA TYR A 184 17.35 10.42 16.82
C TYR A 184 16.00 10.17 17.48
N THR A 185 15.37 9.06 17.11
CA THR A 185 14.13 8.60 17.70
C THR A 185 14.35 7.27 18.43
N THR A 186 13.86 7.19 19.67
CA THR A 186 13.85 5.96 20.46
C THR A 186 12.46 5.71 21.03
N GLY A 187 12.17 4.48 21.44
CA GLY A 187 10.83 4.15 21.93
C GLY A 187 10.70 2.77 22.54
N THR A 188 9.47 2.36 22.73
CA THR A 188 9.12 1.00 23.17
C THR A 188 9.69 -0.01 22.17
N TRP A 189 10.03 -1.21 22.64
CA TRP A 189 10.64 -2.30 21.84
C TRP A 189 11.97 -1.91 21.20
N ASP A 190 12.83 -1.27 22.01
CA ASP A 190 14.18 -0.86 21.64
C ASP A 190 14.26 -0.08 20.31
N LYS A 191 13.15 0.65 19.96
CA LYS A 191 13.11 1.46 18.74
C LYS A 191 14.29 2.40 18.67
N SER A 192 15.02 2.38 17.56
CA SER A 192 16.20 3.20 17.32
C SER A 192 16.24 3.63 15.85
N VAL A 193 15.94 4.89 15.59
CA VAL A 193 15.99 5.50 14.26
C VAL A 193 16.92 6.69 14.28
N ILE A 194 17.88 6.73 13.37
CA ILE A 194 18.74 7.89 13.13
C ILE A 194 18.45 8.40 11.73
N SER A 195 18.10 9.68 11.60
CA SER A 195 17.98 10.33 10.31
C SER A 195 18.83 11.59 10.21
N ALA A 196 19.21 11.94 9.00
CA ALA A 196 19.89 13.18 8.70
C ALA A 196 19.44 13.71 7.33
N GLU A 197 19.17 15.00 7.28
CA GLU A 197 18.78 15.66 6.04
C GLU A 197 19.47 17.02 5.89
N VAL A 198 19.74 17.40 4.65
CA VAL A 198 20.27 18.71 4.31
C VAL A 198 19.85 19.13 2.91
N GLY A 199 19.36 20.36 2.79
CA GLY A 199 19.02 20.99 1.52
C GLY A 199 19.70 22.36 1.40
N GLY A 200 19.92 22.83 0.17
CA GLY A 200 20.46 24.16 -0.04
C GLY A 200 20.99 24.39 -1.46
N PRO A 201 21.56 25.59 -1.70
CA PRO A 201 22.21 25.89 -2.98
C PRO A 201 23.56 25.18 -3.10
N LEU A 202 23.77 24.47 -4.22
CA LEU A 202 25.11 23.98 -4.60
C LEU A 202 25.85 25.06 -5.39
N THR A 203 25.13 25.81 -6.22
CA THR A 203 25.55 26.98 -6.96
C THR A 203 24.38 27.96 -7.07
N ASP A 204 24.58 29.13 -7.70
CA ASP A 204 23.49 30.11 -7.91
C ASP A 204 22.31 29.58 -8.72
N ASN A 205 22.50 28.49 -9.46
CA ASN A 205 21.48 27.91 -10.33
C ASN A 205 21.26 26.39 -10.12
N ILE A 206 21.88 25.79 -9.10
CA ILE A 206 21.70 24.37 -8.75
C ILE A 206 21.45 24.27 -7.25
N GLY A 207 20.35 23.65 -6.90
CA GLY A 207 20.06 23.28 -5.53
C GLY A 207 20.03 21.76 -5.32
N TYR A 208 20.20 21.32 -4.09
CA TYR A 208 20.18 19.92 -3.71
C TYR A 208 19.40 19.73 -2.41
N TYR A 209 18.85 18.53 -2.24
CA TYR A 209 18.33 18.02 -0.99
C TYR A 209 18.74 16.55 -0.85
N VAL A 210 19.25 16.16 0.31
CA VAL A 210 19.70 14.79 0.59
C VAL A 210 19.15 14.37 1.96
N TYR A 211 18.67 13.15 2.05
CA TYR A 211 18.15 12.51 3.24
C TYR A 211 18.72 11.11 3.37
N GLY A 212 19.00 10.72 4.60
CA GLY A 212 19.36 9.35 4.96
C GLY A 212 18.75 8.97 6.30
N GLU A 213 18.25 7.74 6.39
CA GLU A 213 17.68 7.14 7.60
C GLU A 213 18.19 5.72 7.78
N VAL A 214 18.44 5.34 9.03
CA VAL A 214 18.74 3.98 9.44
C VAL A 214 17.90 3.66 10.67
N GLU A 215 17.12 2.61 10.59
CA GLU A 215 16.35 2.04 11.69
C GLU A 215 16.88 0.66 12.06
N ASN A 216 16.95 0.39 13.37
CA ASN A 216 17.13 -0.93 13.94
C ASN A 216 16.24 -1.00 15.18
N SER A 217 15.18 -1.77 15.11
CA SER A 217 14.13 -1.80 16.12
C SER A 217 13.63 -3.23 16.35
N ASP A 218 13.41 -3.60 17.60
CA ASP A 218 12.60 -4.76 17.92
C ASP A 218 11.10 -4.45 17.70
N SER A 219 10.26 -5.44 17.75
CA SER A 219 8.82 -5.31 17.61
C SER A 219 8.06 -5.78 18.87
N PHE A 220 6.77 -5.46 18.92
CA PHE A 220 5.85 -6.02 19.92
C PHE A 220 5.70 -7.53 19.77
N TYR A 221 5.69 -8.01 18.54
CA TYR A 221 5.48 -9.42 18.24
C TYR A 221 6.76 -10.22 18.42
N ASP A 222 6.65 -11.41 19.01
CA ASP A 222 7.78 -12.31 19.23
C ASP A 222 8.42 -12.72 17.89
N ASN A 223 9.74 -12.75 17.85
CA ASN A 223 10.57 -13.10 16.69
C ASN A 223 10.47 -12.13 15.51
N THR A 224 10.07 -10.89 15.73
CA THR A 224 10.01 -9.87 14.68
C THR A 224 10.89 -8.67 15.00
N ALA A 225 11.49 -8.09 13.98
CA ALA A 225 12.33 -6.89 14.06
C ALA A 225 12.21 -6.09 12.76
N THR A 226 12.72 -4.88 12.77
CA THR A 226 12.86 -4.02 11.59
C THR A 226 14.28 -3.51 11.50
N ASP A 227 14.97 -3.84 10.42
CA ASP A 227 16.20 -3.21 9.99
C ASP A 227 15.95 -2.53 8.65
N GLN A 228 16.17 -1.21 8.56
CA GLN A 228 16.01 -0.54 7.28
C GLN A 228 17.00 0.59 7.06
N THR A 229 17.27 0.86 5.79
CA THR A 229 18.04 2.01 5.33
C THR A 229 17.30 2.71 4.21
N ILE A 230 17.04 4.02 4.37
CA ILE A 230 16.47 4.87 3.32
C ILE A 230 17.52 5.92 2.94
N LEU A 231 17.81 6.04 1.63
CA LEU A 231 18.62 7.12 1.07
C LEU A 231 17.80 7.83 0.00
N GLN A 232 17.71 9.14 0.07
CA GLN A 232 16.95 9.94 -0.90
C GLN A 232 17.73 11.19 -1.27
N ALA A 233 17.66 11.56 -2.56
CA ALA A 233 18.27 12.79 -3.04
C ALA A 233 17.39 13.44 -4.11
N SER A 234 17.35 14.77 -4.10
CA SER A 234 16.67 15.60 -5.11
C SER A 234 17.61 16.72 -5.54
N PHE A 235 17.65 17.00 -6.82
CA PHE A 235 18.42 18.07 -7.40
C PHE A 235 17.54 18.89 -8.35
N ASP A 236 17.71 20.22 -8.30
CA ASP A 236 17.07 21.18 -9.19
C ASP A 236 18.13 22.04 -9.85
N MET A 237 17.98 22.31 -11.15
CA MET A 237 18.88 23.20 -11.90
C MET A 237 18.10 24.14 -12.82
N ASP A 238 18.26 25.43 -12.64
CA ASP A 238 17.83 26.44 -13.60
C ASP A 238 18.93 26.65 -14.65
N VAL A 239 18.82 25.99 -15.81
CA VAL A 239 19.80 26.12 -16.90
C VAL A 239 19.76 27.54 -17.47
N ASN A 240 18.54 28.10 -17.61
CA ASN A 240 18.23 29.47 -17.97
C ASN A 240 16.77 29.79 -17.59
N GLU A 241 16.29 31.00 -17.87
CA GLU A 241 14.92 31.45 -17.54
C GLU A 241 13.80 30.56 -18.11
N ASN A 242 14.08 29.75 -19.13
CA ASN A 242 13.10 28.92 -19.82
C ASN A 242 13.32 27.41 -19.65
N LEU A 243 14.46 26.98 -19.13
CA LEU A 243 14.83 25.56 -19.06
C LEU A 243 15.26 25.20 -17.63
N ARG A 244 14.55 24.25 -17.05
CA ARG A 244 14.82 23.66 -15.73
C ARG A 244 15.00 22.15 -15.85
N LEU A 245 15.93 21.62 -15.08
CA LEU A 245 16.15 20.19 -14.91
C LEU A 245 15.87 19.80 -13.46
N GLN A 246 15.24 18.66 -13.25
CA GLN A 246 15.05 18.06 -11.93
C GLN A 246 15.43 16.59 -12.01
N TRP A 247 16.22 16.09 -11.06
CA TRP A 247 16.58 14.69 -11.01
C TRP A 247 16.81 14.23 -9.56
N GLY A 248 16.73 12.95 -9.35
CA GLY A 248 16.94 12.36 -8.04
C GLY A 248 16.40 10.96 -7.94
N GLY A 249 16.16 10.53 -6.72
CA GLY A 249 15.60 9.20 -6.47
C GLY A 249 15.67 8.81 -5.01
N MET A 250 15.27 7.57 -4.75
CA MET A 250 15.26 6.94 -3.44
C MET A 250 15.78 5.51 -3.55
N TYR A 251 16.57 5.10 -2.59
CA TYR A 251 16.96 3.72 -2.32
C TYR A 251 16.39 3.32 -0.98
N HIS A 252 15.78 2.15 -0.91
CA HIS A 252 15.27 1.57 0.32
C HIS A 252 15.71 0.11 0.40
N ASP A 253 16.34 -0.24 1.50
CA ASP A 253 16.74 -1.59 1.89
C ASP A 253 16.05 -1.91 3.22
N TYR A 254 15.30 -3.01 3.26
CA TYR A 254 14.44 -3.39 4.37
C TYR A 254 14.58 -4.88 4.66
N GLU A 255 14.82 -5.20 5.91
CA GLU A 255 14.75 -6.55 6.48
C GLU A 255 13.74 -6.57 7.64
N GLY A 256 12.80 -7.50 7.59
CA GLY A 256 11.76 -7.65 8.62
C GLY A 256 11.03 -8.98 8.52
N ASN A 257 9.76 -8.99 8.90
CA ASN A 257 8.96 -10.21 8.90
C ASN A 257 7.51 -9.91 8.47
N GLN A 258 6.89 -10.88 7.81
CA GLN A 258 5.43 -10.94 7.75
C GLN A 258 4.87 -11.54 9.05
N VAL A 259 3.77 -10.98 9.52
CA VAL A 259 3.10 -11.42 10.76
C VAL A 259 1.73 -11.98 10.41
N ALA A 260 1.61 -13.30 10.38
CA ALA A 260 0.30 -13.95 10.16
C ALA A 260 -0.67 -13.71 11.33
N GLY A 261 -0.16 -13.37 12.51
CA GLY A 261 -0.97 -13.06 13.69
C GLY A 261 -1.34 -14.30 14.50
N TRP A 262 -2.52 -14.27 15.11
CA TRP A 262 -3.08 -15.41 15.80
C TRP A 262 -3.71 -16.39 14.83
N ASN A 263 -3.46 -17.68 15.05
CA ASN A 263 -4.09 -18.80 14.34
C ASN A 263 -5.17 -19.47 15.21
N ARG A 264 -5.80 -20.53 14.70
CA ARG A 264 -6.86 -21.27 15.38
C ARG A 264 -7.99 -20.37 15.86
N LEU A 265 -8.41 -19.49 14.98
CA LEU A 265 -9.34 -18.42 15.30
C LEU A 265 -10.70 -18.95 15.73
N THR A 266 -11.18 -18.45 16.86
CA THR A 266 -12.54 -18.64 17.38
C THR A 266 -13.06 -17.33 17.94
N GLN A 267 -14.39 -17.19 18.12
CA GLN A 267 -14.95 -16.02 18.79
C GLN A 267 -14.47 -15.91 20.24
N ASP A 268 -14.29 -17.05 20.95
CA ASP A 268 -13.78 -17.08 22.33
C ASP A 268 -12.31 -16.62 22.42
N LEU A 269 -11.51 -16.84 21.37
CA LEU A 269 -10.16 -16.29 21.28
C LEU A 269 -10.19 -14.75 21.17
N ILE A 270 -11.09 -14.20 20.38
CA ILE A 270 -11.24 -12.73 20.23
C ILE A 270 -11.78 -12.11 21.52
N ASP A 271 -12.84 -12.69 22.10
CA ASP A 271 -13.57 -12.08 23.22
C ASP A 271 -12.85 -12.24 24.56
N ASN A 272 -12.12 -13.35 24.76
CA ASN A 272 -11.57 -13.73 26.04
C ASN A 272 -10.09 -14.13 26.01
N GLY A 273 -9.43 -14.15 24.85
CA GLY A 273 -8.05 -14.61 24.70
C GLY A 273 -7.88 -16.13 24.92
N THR A 274 -8.96 -16.90 24.82
CA THR A 274 -8.93 -18.37 25.07
C THR A 274 -8.45 -19.10 23.84
N TYR A 275 -7.21 -19.56 23.86
CA TYR A 275 -6.56 -20.26 22.75
C TYR A 275 -6.65 -21.77 22.89
N ILE A 276 -6.93 -22.49 21.81
CA ILE A 276 -6.96 -23.96 21.77
C ILE A 276 -5.54 -24.49 21.55
N THR A 277 -4.96 -25.10 22.57
CA THR A 277 -3.62 -25.73 22.54
C THR A 277 -3.68 -27.14 21.99
N GLY A 278 -2.55 -27.69 21.58
CA GLY A 278 -2.41 -29.08 21.16
C GLY A 278 -1.37 -29.25 20.06
N SER A 279 -0.80 -30.43 19.96
CA SER A 279 0.25 -30.75 19.02
C SER A 279 -0.29 -31.47 17.80
N PRO A 280 0.07 -31.08 16.56
CA PRO A 280 -0.26 -31.83 15.36
C PRO A 280 0.53 -33.13 15.27
N THR A 281 0.05 -34.07 14.47
CA THR A 281 0.85 -35.23 14.07
C THR A 281 2.02 -34.77 13.19
N SER A 282 3.23 -35.29 13.46
CA SER A 282 4.39 -34.98 12.62
C SER A 282 4.19 -35.50 11.20
N LEU A 283 4.49 -34.68 10.21
CA LEU A 283 4.47 -35.01 8.78
C LEU A 283 5.86 -35.31 8.24
N ASP A 284 6.92 -34.96 8.97
CA ASP A 284 8.31 -35.31 8.64
C ASP A 284 8.50 -36.81 8.85
N THR A 285 8.38 -37.59 7.77
CA THR A 285 8.45 -39.04 7.77
C THR A 285 9.85 -39.57 7.57
N ASN A 286 10.74 -38.75 7.03
CA ASN A 286 12.14 -39.10 6.77
C ASN A 286 13.08 -38.62 7.90
N GLY A 287 12.64 -37.71 8.78
CA GLY A 287 13.39 -37.21 9.93
C GLY A 287 14.48 -36.20 9.57
N ASP A 288 14.32 -35.46 8.46
CA ASP A 288 15.31 -34.47 8.03
C ASP A 288 15.06 -33.05 8.65
N GLY A 289 13.95 -32.85 9.35
CA GLY A 289 13.60 -31.63 10.06
C GLY A 289 12.75 -30.66 9.27
N SER A 290 12.22 -31.06 8.10
CA SER A 290 11.31 -30.29 7.27
C SER A 290 10.17 -31.15 6.72
N ILE A 291 9.14 -30.53 6.19
CA ILE A 291 8.02 -31.20 5.53
C ILE A 291 8.12 -30.91 4.04
N SER A 292 8.48 -31.91 3.25
CA SER A 292 8.49 -31.81 1.80
C SER A 292 7.07 -31.79 1.22
N HIS A 293 6.92 -31.26 0.01
CA HIS A 293 5.65 -31.31 -0.73
C HIS A 293 5.11 -32.74 -0.87
N GLN A 294 6.00 -33.73 -1.05
CA GLN A 294 5.62 -35.14 -1.14
C GLN A 294 5.05 -35.68 0.16
N GLU A 295 5.64 -35.38 1.31
CA GLU A 295 5.16 -35.78 2.62
C GLU A 295 3.84 -35.11 2.95
N TYR A 296 3.72 -33.80 2.66
CA TYR A 296 2.50 -33.03 2.82
C TYR A 296 1.33 -33.66 2.04
N ASN A 297 1.53 -33.96 0.74
CA ASN A 297 0.52 -34.57 -0.11
C ASN A 297 0.21 -36.02 0.28
N ALA A 298 1.20 -36.79 0.68
CA ALA A 298 1.00 -38.17 1.12
C ALA A 298 0.11 -38.26 2.37
N ALA A 299 0.19 -37.28 3.26
CA ALA A 299 -0.64 -37.16 4.45
C ALA A 299 -2.06 -36.62 4.17
N VAL A 300 -2.34 -36.17 2.96
CA VAL A 300 -3.63 -35.55 2.54
C VAL A 300 -4.01 -34.39 3.49
N VAL A 301 -3.08 -33.48 3.69
CA VAL A 301 -3.22 -32.38 4.65
C VAL A 301 -4.33 -31.43 4.21
N SER A 302 -4.48 -31.17 2.91
CA SER A 302 -5.57 -30.37 2.36
C SER A 302 -6.88 -31.17 2.29
N GLN A 303 -7.94 -30.64 2.93
CA GLN A 303 -9.20 -31.33 3.13
C GLN A 303 -10.36 -30.47 2.63
N PHE A 304 -10.87 -30.76 1.43
CA PHE A 304 -12.06 -30.10 0.90
C PHE A 304 -13.33 -30.66 1.52
N VAL A 305 -14.06 -29.82 2.28
CA VAL A 305 -15.27 -30.24 3.02
C VAL A 305 -16.60 -29.96 2.30
N GLY A 306 -16.57 -29.39 1.11
CA GLY A 306 -17.76 -29.07 0.34
C GLY A 306 -18.15 -27.60 0.42
N SER A 307 -19.44 -27.27 0.51
CA SER A 307 -19.91 -25.89 0.65
C SER A 307 -20.46 -25.61 2.04
N ALA A 308 -20.46 -24.36 2.47
CA ALA A 308 -20.98 -23.93 3.77
C ALA A 308 -22.43 -24.42 4.03
N ASN A 309 -23.26 -24.52 2.99
CA ASN A 309 -24.61 -25.05 3.10
C ASN A 309 -24.69 -26.59 3.11
N ASN A 310 -23.60 -27.29 2.88
CA ASN A 310 -23.53 -28.74 2.81
C ASN A 310 -22.11 -29.23 3.13
N ILE A 311 -21.65 -28.95 4.36
CA ILE A 311 -20.34 -29.37 4.85
C ILE A 311 -20.37 -30.88 5.12
N ASN A 312 -19.45 -31.61 4.51
CA ASN A 312 -19.25 -33.03 4.75
C ASN A 312 -18.07 -33.25 5.69
N VAL A 313 -18.35 -33.27 6.98
CA VAL A 313 -17.34 -33.50 8.02
C VAL A 313 -16.66 -34.88 7.96
N ASN A 314 -17.18 -35.84 7.18
CA ASN A 314 -16.49 -37.11 6.95
C ASN A 314 -15.26 -36.97 6.05
N ASN A 315 -15.07 -35.83 5.41
CA ASN A 315 -13.87 -35.51 4.66
C ASN A 315 -12.72 -35.05 5.56
N LEU A 316 -13.01 -34.75 6.84
CA LEU A 316 -11.97 -34.45 7.83
C LEU A 316 -11.23 -35.74 8.20
N SER A 317 -9.90 -35.68 8.26
CA SER A 317 -9.05 -36.80 8.64
C SER A 317 -8.80 -36.82 10.15
N PRO A 318 -9.30 -37.80 10.91
CA PRO A 318 -9.01 -37.93 12.34
C PRO A 318 -7.51 -38.13 12.64
N ASP A 319 -6.73 -38.61 11.69
CA ASP A 319 -5.28 -38.85 11.85
C ASP A 319 -4.49 -37.54 11.90
N LEU A 320 -5.06 -36.45 11.39
CA LEU A 320 -4.50 -35.09 11.43
C LEU A 320 -4.96 -34.30 12.66
N ALA A 321 -5.93 -34.79 13.44
CA ALA A 321 -6.44 -34.08 14.62
C ALA A 321 -5.32 -33.76 15.62
N LEU A 322 -5.45 -32.63 16.30
CA LEU A 322 -4.52 -32.26 17.37
C LEU A 322 -4.54 -33.30 18.50
N GLN A 323 -3.37 -33.55 19.07
CA GLN A 323 -3.18 -34.39 20.24
C GLN A 323 -2.94 -33.52 21.47
N ASN A 324 -3.28 -34.06 22.68
CA ASN A 324 -3.09 -33.38 23.96
C ASN A 324 -3.79 -32.00 24.00
N VAL A 325 -4.99 -31.94 23.45
CA VAL A 325 -5.78 -30.71 23.36
C VAL A 325 -6.10 -30.13 24.73
N GLY A 326 -5.96 -28.84 24.86
CA GLY A 326 -6.28 -28.05 26.05
C GLY A 326 -6.59 -26.61 25.66
N THR A 327 -6.64 -25.74 26.66
CA THR A 327 -6.80 -24.29 26.45
C THR A 327 -5.78 -23.51 27.27
N ALA A 328 -5.37 -22.33 26.76
CA ALA A 328 -4.52 -21.39 27.48
C ALA A 328 -4.95 -19.96 27.20
N GLN A 329 -4.56 -19.01 28.03
CA GLN A 329 -4.62 -17.58 27.67
C GLN A 329 -3.45 -17.29 26.75
N LEU A 330 -3.72 -16.69 25.57
CA LEU A 330 -2.69 -16.31 24.60
C LEU A 330 -2.24 -14.88 24.86
N ASP A 331 -0.93 -14.67 24.90
CA ASP A 331 -0.38 -13.32 24.91
C ASP A 331 -0.45 -12.73 23.50
N ARG A 332 -0.79 -11.46 23.38
CA ARG A 332 -0.91 -10.78 22.08
C ARG A 332 0.40 -10.72 21.30
N SER A 333 1.54 -10.80 21.97
CA SER A 333 2.84 -10.85 21.34
C SER A 333 3.15 -12.20 20.67
N ASN A 334 2.48 -13.29 21.14
CA ASN A 334 2.69 -14.63 20.58
C ASN A 334 1.94 -14.76 19.24
N VAL A 335 2.64 -14.64 18.15
CA VAL A 335 2.11 -14.70 16.79
C VAL A 335 2.78 -15.77 15.96
N LEU A 336 2.19 -16.09 14.83
CA LEU A 336 2.72 -17.10 13.91
C LEU A 336 3.89 -16.51 13.09
N VAL A 337 5.04 -16.42 13.72
CA VAL A 337 6.33 -16.04 13.13
C VAL A 337 7.40 -16.95 13.72
N ALA A 338 8.30 -17.47 12.91
CA ALA A 338 9.45 -18.26 13.35
C ALA A 338 10.74 -17.40 13.33
N PRO A 339 11.76 -17.75 14.12
CA PRO A 339 13.00 -16.97 14.21
C PRO A 339 13.84 -16.89 12.92
N ASP A 340 13.53 -17.70 11.91
CA ASP A 340 14.18 -17.70 10.61
C ASP A 340 13.22 -17.41 9.46
N ASP A 341 12.03 -16.87 9.78
CA ASP A 341 11.17 -16.23 8.80
C ASP A 341 11.84 -14.93 8.33
N THR A 342 11.66 -14.60 7.05
CA THR A 342 12.37 -13.49 6.43
C THR A 342 11.42 -12.69 5.52
N LEU A 343 11.58 -11.37 5.51
CA LEU A 343 11.03 -10.47 4.52
C LEU A 343 12.12 -9.46 4.17
N GLU A 344 12.79 -9.69 3.04
CA GLU A 344 13.84 -8.83 2.51
C GLU A 344 13.30 -8.06 1.30
N ASN A 345 13.55 -6.75 1.26
CA ASN A 345 13.14 -5.90 0.14
C ASN A 345 14.24 -4.90 -0.20
N GLU A 346 14.57 -4.80 -1.48
CA GLU A 346 15.43 -3.75 -2.03
C GLU A 346 14.66 -3.00 -3.11
N ALA A 347 14.51 -1.68 -2.98
CA ALA A 347 13.79 -0.86 -3.96
C ALA A 347 14.61 0.36 -4.37
N ILE A 348 14.58 0.67 -5.66
CA ILE A 348 15.25 1.83 -6.25
C ILE A 348 14.27 2.60 -7.10
N THR A 349 14.04 3.87 -6.76
CA THR A 349 13.24 4.82 -7.56
C THR A 349 14.14 5.91 -8.07
N LEU A 350 14.15 6.18 -9.38
CA LEU A 350 14.93 7.26 -10.00
C LEU A 350 14.05 8.10 -10.91
N TYR A 351 14.36 9.39 -11.05
CA TYR A 351 13.68 10.27 -11.98
C TYR A 351 14.62 11.30 -12.60
N PHE A 352 14.26 11.74 -13.81
CA PHE A 352 14.92 12.84 -14.50
C PHE A 352 13.89 13.62 -15.33
N ASP A 353 13.63 14.88 -14.93
CA ASP A 353 12.66 15.75 -15.59
C ASP A 353 13.35 16.89 -16.33
N VAL A 354 12.89 17.17 -17.54
CA VAL A 354 13.27 18.35 -18.32
C VAL A 354 12.04 19.23 -18.51
N ILE A 355 12.06 20.45 -18.01
CA ILE A 355 10.94 21.38 -18.06
C ILE A 355 11.35 22.60 -18.90
N TYR A 356 10.67 22.82 -20.03
CA TYR A 356 10.93 23.91 -20.94
C TYR A 356 9.69 24.81 -21.12
N ASN A 357 9.83 26.09 -20.75
CA ASN A 357 8.83 27.12 -20.93
C ASN A 357 9.09 27.87 -22.24
N ALA A 358 8.33 27.56 -23.29
CA ALA A 358 8.50 28.18 -24.60
C ALA A 358 7.95 29.62 -24.63
N ALA A 359 8.59 30.50 -25.43
CA ALA A 359 8.21 31.90 -25.53
C ALA A 359 6.77 32.17 -26.01
N ASN A 360 6.10 31.15 -26.59
CA ASN A 360 4.70 31.21 -27.01
C ASN A 360 3.72 30.71 -25.95
N GLY A 361 4.18 30.52 -24.73
CA GLY A 361 3.38 30.10 -23.54
C GLY A 361 3.07 28.62 -23.47
N TRP A 362 3.74 27.77 -24.24
CA TRP A 362 3.73 26.31 -23.99
C TRP A 362 4.76 25.93 -22.92
N GLU A 363 4.34 25.12 -21.97
CA GLU A 363 5.23 24.34 -21.15
C GLU A 363 5.38 22.95 -21.78
N ILE A 364 6.61 22.48 -21.90
CA ILE A 364 6.94 21.13 -22.37
C ILE A 364 7.73 20.45 -21.26
N LYS A 365 7.18 19.39 -20.69
CA LYS A 365 7.81 18.61 -19.63
C LYS A 365 8.06 17.20 -20.15
N ASN A 366 9.30 16.74 -20.08
CA ASN A 366 9.63 15.34 -20.24
C ASN A 366 9.98 14.76 -18.87
N GLN A 367 9.40 13.61 -18.54
CA GLN A 367 9.60 12.88 -17.28
C GLN A 367 10.11 11.49 -17.62
N LEU A 368 11.35 11.21 -17.25
CA LEU A 368 11.91 9.87 -17.27
C LEU A 368 11.90 9.31 -15.85
N PHE A 369 11.32 8.13 -15.69
CA PHE A 369 11.13 7.48 -14.40
C PHE A 369 11.60 6.03 -14.46
N TYR A 370 12.22 5.56 -13.39
CA TYR A 370 12.62 4.17 -13.18
C TYR A 370 12.26 3.76 -11.76
N ASP A 371 11.62 2.61 -11.60
CA ASP A 371 11.33 2.00 -10.30
C ASP A 371 11.62 0.51 -10.39
N ALA A 372 12.39 -0.02 -9.46
CA ALA A 372 12.76 -1.43 -9.39
C ALA A 372 12.52 -1.97 -7.98
N TYR A 373 12.20 -3.23 -7.90
CA TYR A 373 11.81 -3.91 -6.69
C TYR A 373 12.29 -5.36 -6.71
N ASP A 374 13.09 -5.72 -5.70
CA ASP A 374 13.56 -7.07 -5.43
C ASP A 374 13.05 -7.48 -4.04
N ASN A 375 12.42 -8.65 -3.94
CA ASN A 375 11.81 -9.16 -2.71
C ASN A 375 12.12 -10.62 -2.51
N LEU A 376 12.37 -10.99 -1.27
CA LEU A 376 12.35 -12.37 -0.79
C LEU A 376 11.51 -12.46 0.48
N ASN A 377 10.54 -13.37 0.49
CA ASN A 377 9.68 -13.61 1.63
C ASN A 377 9.58 -15.12 1.91
N GLU A 378 9.90 -15.52 3.14
CA GLU A 378 9.89 -16.91 3.57
C GLU A 378 9.24 -17.05 4.94
N ASN A 379 8.23 -17.91 5.06
CA ASN A 379 7.45 -18.09 6.28
C ASN A 379 7.30 -19.56 6.69
N ALA A 380 7.47 -19.85 7.95
CA ALA A 380 7.42 -21.19 8.51
C ALA A 380 6.08 -21.91 8.32
N TYR A 381 5.00 -21.19 8.10
CA TYR A 381 3.68 -21.77 7.81
C TYR A 381 3.54 -22.30 6.36
N GLY A 382 4.60 -22.26 5.57
CA GLY A 382 4.65 -22.91 4.25
C GLY A 382 4.44 -21.98 3.07
N PHE A 383 4.63 -20.68 3.28
CA PHE A 383 4.63 -19.68 2.22
C PHE A 383 6.06 -19.23 1.92
N SER A 384 6.39 -19.12 0.64
CA SER A 384 7.57 -18.39 0.18
C SER A 384 7.36 -17.76 -1.18
N GLN A 385 8.00 -16.62 -1.42
CA GLN A 385 7.93 -15.93 -2.71
C GLN A 385 9.20 -15.11 -2.95
N PHE A 386 9.41 -14.78 -4.21
CA PHE A 386 10.34 -13.73 -4.61
C PHE A 386 9.79 -12.92 -5.77
N HIS A 387 10.24 -11.66 -5.85
CA HIS A 387 10.03 -10.79 -7.00
C HIS A 387 11.36 -10.20 -7.45
N ASP A 388 11.51 -10.01 -8.75
CA ASP A 388 12.58 -9.24 -9.39
C ASP A 388 11.94 -8.52 -10.57
N SER A 389 11.58 -7.26 -10.37
CA SER A 389 10.77 -6.51 -11.33
C SER A 389 11.21 -5.07 -11.43
N PHE A 390 11.08 -4.48 -12.62
CA PHE A 390 11.30 -3.06 -12.81
C PHE A 390 10.32 -2.45 -13.81
N VAL A 391 10.17 -1.13 -13.72
CA VAL A 391 9.47 -0.31 -14.69
C VAL A 391 10.34 0.86 -15.12
N ILE A 392 10.28 1.19 -16.40
CA ILE A 392 10.81 2.44 -16.95
C ILE A 392 9.69 3.15 -17.72
N GLU A 393 9.48 4.43 -17.41
CA GLU A 393 8.47 5.25 -18.08
C GLU A 393 9.12 6.53 -18.64
N ASP A 394 8.82 6.85 -19.89
CA ASP A 394 9.13 8.15 -20.50
C ASP A 394 7.81 8.81 -20.92
N LYS A 395 7.52 9.96 -20.30
CA LYS A 395 6.29 10.71 -20.51
C LYS A 395 6.60 12.15 -20.91
N LEU A 396 6.00 12.57 -22.00
CA LEU A 396 6.12 13.94 -22.50
C LEU A 396 4.77 14.66 -22.31
N VAL A 397 4.76 15.79 -21.62
CA VAL A 397 3.57 16.61 -21.39
C VAL A 397 3.72 17.95 -22.08
N PHE A 398 2.76 18.30 -22.93
CA PHE A 398 2.61 19.62 -23.52
C PHE A 398 1.44 20.32 -22.83
N ALA A 399 1.69 21.41 -22.12
CA ALA A 399 0.67 22.15 -21.39
C ALA A 399 0.59 23.61 -21.86
N LYS A 400 -0.63 24.16 -21.95
CA LYS A 400 -0.85 25.57 -22.23
C LYS A 400 -2.20 26.03 -21.72
N ALA A 401 -2.23 27.22 -21.14
CA ALA A 401 -3.45 27.97 -20.84
C ALA A 401 -3.75 29.02 -21.93
N PHE A 402 -5.01 29.13 -22.27
CA PHE A 402 -5.57 30.14 -23.17
C PHE A 402 -6.61 30.97 -22.39
N GLU A 403 -6.42 32.27 -22.35
CA GLU A 403 -7.27 33.20 -21.61
C GLU A 403 -8.09 34.06 -22.57
N THR A 404 -9.35 34.22 -22.25
CA THR A 404 -10.28 35.19 -22.88
C THR A 404 -10.97 35.98 -21.77
N ASP A 405 -11.76 36.99 -22.12
CA ASP A 405 -12.48 37.86 -21.16
C ASP A 405 -13.45 37.08 -20.24
N SER A 406 -13.82 35.83 -20.55
CA SER A 406 -14.86 35.07 -19.82
C SER A 406 -14.50 33.60 -19.59
N LEU A 407 -13.37 33.14 -20.07
CA LEU A 407 -12.99 31.73 -20.03
C LEU A 407 -11.48 31.55 -20.05
N THR A 408 -10.97 30.80 -19.08
CA THR A 408 -9.63 30.20 -19.14
C THR A 408 -9.76 28.75 -19.59
N THR A 409 -8.99 28.36 -20.60
CA THR A 409 -8.93 26.98 -21.09
C THR A 409 -7.50 26.47 -20.94
N SER A 410 -7.29 25.50 -20.05
CA SER A 410 -6.00 24.82 -19.91
C SER A 410 -6.05 23.48 -20.64
N VAL A 411 -5.03 23.22 -21.45
CA VAL A 411 -4.94 21.99 -22.27
C VAL A 411 -3.64 21.27 -21.96
N GLN A 412 -3.71 19.96 -21.83
CA GLN A 412 -2.55 19.08 -21.78
C GLN A 412 -2.69 17.95 -22.80
N LEU A 413 -1.57 17.60 -23.43
CA LEU A 413 -1.42 16.46 -24.31
C LEU A 413 -0.18 15.66 -23.87
N SER A 414 -0.34 14.37 -23.67
CA SER A 414 0.74 13.53 -23.12
C SER A 414 0.86 12.18 -23.84
N PRO A 415 1.79 12.05 -24.78
CA PRO A 415 2.29 10.73 -25.19
C PRO A 415 3.21 10.17 -24.11
N SER A 416 3.13 8.84 -23.89
CA SER A 416 3.98 8.12 -22.96
C SER A 416 4.31 6.73 -23.47
N ILE A 417 5.42 6.19 -22.99
CA ILE A 417 5.76 4.78 -23.10
C ILE A 417 6.17 4.30 -21.71
N ARG A 418 5.59 3.18 -21.27
CA ARG A 418 5.92 2.51 -20.02
C ARG A 418 6.24 1.05 -20.32
N TYR A 419 7.43 0.61 -19.97
CA TYR A 419 7.87 -0.77 -20.10
C TYR A 419 8.05 -1.36 -18.70
N THR A 420 7.44 -2.52 -18.48
CA THR A 420 7.56 -3.28 -17.24
C THR A 420 8.14 -4.65 -17.57
N ASP A 421 9.14 -5.06 -16.81
CA ASP A 421 9.71 -6.40 -16.81
C ASP A 421 9.44 -7.03 -15.45
N PHE A 422 9.04 -8.31 -15.43
CA PHE A 422 8.70 -9.00 -14.20
C PHE A 422 9.23 -10.42 -14.18
N LYS A 423 9.60 -10.82 -12.98
CA LYS A 423 9.90 -12.20 -12.63
C LYS A 423 9.41 -12.47 -11.22
N HIS A 424 8.57 -13.47 -11.11
CA HIS A 424 7.92 -13.83 -9.86
C HIS A 424 7.82 -15.34 -9.73
N GLY A 425 8.04 -15.85 -8.51
CA GLY A 425 7.75 -17.22 -8.15
C GLY A 425 7.28 -17.30 -6.71
N ASP A 426 6.22 -18.06 -6.47
CA ASP A 426 5.72 -18.30 -5.13
C ASP A 426 5.32 -19.75 -4.87
N ASP A 427 5.28 -20.09 -3.59
CA ASP A 427 4.83 -21.38 -3.05
C ASP A 427 3.80 -21.09 -1.97
N PHE A 428 2.53 -21.06 -2.35
CA PHE A 428 1.40 -20.81 -1.45
C PHE A 428 0.48 -22.02 -1.29
N THR A 429 0.72 -23.10 -2.03
CA THR A 429 -0.17 -24.24 -1.99
C THR A 429 -0.17 -24.87 -0.61
N ASN A 430 -1.34 -24.82 0.03
CA ASN A 430 -1.58 -25.43 1.33
C ASN A 430 -0.77 -24.85 2.49
N GLU A 431 -0.72 -23.55 2.60
CA GLU A 431 -0.29 -22.86 3.81
C GLU A 431 -1.06 -23.40 5.02
N PHE A 432 -0.36 -23.77 6.09
CA PHE A 432 -0.96 -24.48 7.22
C PHE A 432 -0.86 -23.70 8.54
N PHE A 433 -1.59 -22.62 8.64
CA PHE A 433 -1.55 -21.73 9.79
C PHE A 433 -1.85 -22.41 11.12
N ASP A 434 -2.82 -23.32 11.15
CA ASP A 434 -3.39 -23.85 12.39
C ASP A 434 -2.57 -24.98 13.04
N ARG A 435 -1.57 -25.53 12.33
CA ARG A 435 -0.78 -26.64 12.85
C ARG A 435 0.09 -26.26 14.06
N ARG A 436 0.63 -25.04 14.05
CA ARG A 436 1.51 -24.57 15.12
C ARG A 436 0.72 -24.21 16.37
N ASP A 437 1.20 -24.66 17.55
CA ASP A 437 0.75 -24.18 18.85
C ASP A 437 1.55 -22.94 19.26
N LEU A 438 0.90 -21.77 19.31
CA LEU A 438 1.54 -20.49 19.63
C LEU A 438 1.99 -20.37 21.10
N THR A 439 1.55 -21.26 21.97
CA THR A 439 2.02 -21.30 23.38
C THR A 439 3.35 -22.03 23.55
N GLY A 440 3.88 -22.59 22.46
CA GLY A 440 5.14 -23.31 22.41
C GLY A 440 6.14 -22.70 21.42
N PRO A 441 7.41 -23.12 21.47
CA PRO A 441 8.41 -22.65 20.52
C PRO A 441 8.14 -23.19 19.13
N SER A 442 8.55 -22.44 18.09
CA SER A 442 8.59 -22.96 16.73
C SER A 442 9.56 -24.13 16.61
N THR A 443 9.13 -25.23 16.02
CA THR A 443 9.93 -26.43 15.85
C THR A 443 10.10 -26.76 14.36
N ALA A 444 11.18 -27.46 14.00
CA ALA A 444 11.43 -27.92 12.64
C ALA A 444 10.34 -28.89 12.15
N LEU A 445 9.69 -29.61 13.06
CA LEU A 445 8.62 -30.57 12.73
C LEU A 445 7.35 -29.91 12.15
N ASP A 446 7.24 -28.59 12.33
CA ASP A 446 6.08 -27.82 11.84
C ASP A 446 6.42 -27.03 10.56
N ARG A 447 7.60 -27.25 9.95
CA ARG A 447 8.07 -26.44 8.83
C ARG A 447 7.98 -27.21 7.51
N ARG A 448 7.43 -26.55 6.51
CA ARG A 448 7.57 -26.99 5.12
C ARG A 448 8.94 -26.60 4.54
N LEU A 449 9.41 -27.42 3.61
CA LEU A 449 10.48 -27.06 2.71
C LEU A 449 9.93 -26.03 1.72
N LEU A 450 10.55 -24.84 1.67
CA LEU A 450 10.09 -23.73 0.86
C LEU A 450 10.72 -23.76 -0.53
N ALA A 451 9.94 -23.42 -1.57
CA ALA A 451 10.39 -23.41 -2.94
C ALA A 451 11.57 -22.45 -3.18
N THR A 452 11.59 -21.29 -2.53
CA THR A 452 12.70 -20.33 -2.62
C THR A 452 14.02 -20.87 -2.10
N ARG A 453 14.00 -21.78 -1.12
CA ARG A 453 15.21 -22.40 -0.54
C ARG A 453 15.82 -23.46 -1.43
N ILE A 454 15.02 -24.12 -2.28
CA ILE A 454 15.48 -25.16 -3.20
C ILE A 454 15.50 -24.70 -4.67
N ASP A 455 14.93 -23.54 -4.97
CA ASP A 455 14.76 -22.96 -6.31
C ASP A 455 14.02 -23.91 -7.28
N ASP A 456 13.00 -24.61 -6.74
CA ASP A 456 12.18 -25.60 -7.43
C ASP A 456 10.86 -25.80 -6.67
N ASP A 457 9.90 -26.52 -7.25
CA ASP A 457 8.61 -26.86 -6.63
C ASP A 457 7.72 -25.64 -6.31
N TYR A 458 7.82 -24.58 -7.11
CA TYR A 458 6.91 -23.41 -7.00
C TYR A 458 5.49 -23.78 -7.38
N THR A 459 4.53 -23.18 -6.69
CA THR A 459 3.09 -23.27 -7.06
C THR A 459 2.82 -22.45 -8.31
N GLU A 460 3.43 -21.27 -8.42
CA GLU A 460 3.39 -20.36 -9.57
C GLU A 460 4.77 -19.83 -9.88
N TYR A 461 5.06 -19.61 -11.16
CA TYR A 461 6.29 -18.99 -11.60
C TYR A 461 6.09 -18.33 -12.96
N TYR A 462 6.30 -17.04 -13.04
CA TYR A 462 6.13 -16.24 -14.25
C TYR A 462 7.33 -15.37 -14.54
N GLU A 463 7.70 -15.27 -15.81
CA GLU A 463 8.67 -14.32 -16.36
C GLU A 463 8.02 -13.65 -17.57
N GLY A 464 8.18 -12.35 -17.72
CA GLY A 464 7.62 -11.66 -18.87
C GLY A 464 7.81 -10.17 -18.85
N SER A 465 7.18 -9.53 -19.80
CA SER A 465 7.21 -8.07 -19.90
C SER A 465 5.97 -7.54 -20.57
N TYR A 466 5.69 -6.26 -20.36
CA TYR A 466 4.70 -5.54 -21.16
C TYR A 466 5.10 -4.09 -21.40
N ALA A 467 4.73 -3.62 -22.60
CA ALA A 467 4.95 -2.25 -23.04
C ALA A 467 3.62 -1.56 -23.28
N ASP A 468 3.36 -0.46 -22.56
CA ASP A 468 2.18 0.39 -22.71
C ASP A 468 2.56 1.67 -23.48
N TYR A 469 1.93 1.86 -24.63
CA TYR A 469 2.07 3.05 -25.49
C TYR A 469 0.82 3.92 -25.35
N GLY A 470 0.90 4.96 -24.54
CA GLY A 470 -0.22 5.79 -24.19
C GLY A 470 -0.27 7.14 -24.89
N LEU A 471 -1.49 7.62 -25.15
CA LEU A 471 -1.72 9.00 -25.59
C LEU A 471 -2.91 9.58 -24.81
N ALA A 472 -2.63 10.56 -23.95
CA ALA A 472 -3.63 11.24 -23.17
C ALA A 472 -3.85 12.69 -23.59
N ALA A 473 -5.08 13.16 -23.46
CA ALA A 473 -5.46 14.56 -23.61
C ALA A 473 -6.35 14.97 -22.43
N LEU A 474 -6.09 16.16 -21.89
CA LEU A 474 -6.86 16.73 -20.79
C LEU A 474 -7.15 18.20 -21.09
N VAL A 475 -8.39 18.62 -20.84
CA VAL A 475 -8.83 20.02 -21.01
C VAL A 475 -9.58 20.45 -19.78
N ASP A 476 -9.23 21.61 -19.24
CA ASP A 476 -9.90 22.29 -18.15
C ASP A 476 -10.48 23.63 -18.65
N PHE A 477 -11.78 23.77 -18.56
CA PHE A 477 -12.51 24.99 -18.84
C PHE A 477 -12.93 25.66 -17.52
N THR A 478 -12.42 26.86 -17.24
CA THR A 478 -12.80 27.65 -16.07
C THR A 478 -13.46 28.96 -16.54
N PHE A 479 -14.77 29.09 -16.30
CA PHE A 479 -15.57 30.26 -16.70
C PHE A 479 -15.64 31.29 -15.59
N ASP A 480 -15.60 32.59 -15.90
CA ASP A 480 -15.64 33.69 -14.93
C ASP A 480 -16.92 33.70 -14.09
N PHE A 481 -18.01 33.10 -14.57
CA PHE A 481 -19.24 32.98 -13.80
C PHE A 481 -19.24 31.82 -12.78
N GLY A 482 -18.12 31.13 -12.61
CA GLY A 482 -17.89 30.12 -11.58
C GLY A 482 -18.05 28.65 -12.04
N LEU A 483 -18.46 28.37 -13.28
CA LEU A 483 -18.49 27.01 -13.81
C LEU A 483 -17.08 26.54 -14.17
N SER A 484 -16.73 25.32 -13.80
CA SER A 484 -15.51 24.64 -14.25
C SER A 484 -15.85 23.26 -14.79
N ALA A 485 -15.17 22.84 -15.86
CA ALA A 485 -15.34 21.53 -16.46
C ALA A 485 -13.97 20.94 -16.82
N VAL A 486 -13.67 19.74 -16.34
CA VAL A 486 -12.46 18.97 -16.66
C VAL A 486 -12.83 17.75 -17.49
N LEU A 487 -12.24 17.62 -18.67
CA LEU A 487 -12.45 16.50 -19.59
C LEU A 487 -11.13 15.83 -19.87
N GLY A 488 -11.03 14.54 -19.63
CA GLY A 488 -9.83 13.75 -19.89
C GLY A 488 -10.14 12.50 -20.70
N VAL A 489 -9.24 12.11 -21.57
CA VAL A 489 -9.28 10.86 -22.32
C VAL A 489 -7.85 10.34 -22.52
N ARG A 490 -7.70 9.02 -22.45
CA ARG A 490 -6.46 8.32 -22.75
C ARG A 490 -6.77 7.08 -23.56
N TYR A 491 -5.92 6.78 -24.51
CA TYR A 491 -5.86 5.53 -25.25
C TYR A 491 -4.50 4.89 -25.03
N ASP A 492 -4.50 3.62 -24.70
CA ASP A 492 -3.32 2.79 -24.51
C ASP A 492 -3.35 1.61 -25.47
N PHE A 493 -2.21 1.30 -26.07
CA PHE A 493 -1.92 0.07 -26.79
C PHE A 493 -0.87 -0.69 -25.98
N ILE A 494 -1.19 -1.90 -25.57
CA ILE A 494 -0.41 -2.70 -24.62
C ILE A 494 0.03 -3.98 -25.29
N ASP A 495 1.34 -4.20 -25.40
CA ASP A 495 1.96 -5.42 -25.91
C ASP A 495 2.50 -6.23 -24.74
N ILE A 496 2.03 -7.48 -24.59
CA ILE A 496 2.24 -8.30 -23.40
C ILE A 496 2.80 -9.65 -23.79
N GLU A 497 3.88 -10.06 -23.11
CA GLU A 497 4.42 -11.42 -23.16
C GLU A 497 4.57 -12.00 -21.76
N SER A 498 4.22 -13.29 -21.61
CA SER A 498 4.40 -14.03 -20.37
C SER A 498 4.78 -15.48 -20.64
N ARG A 499 5.63 -16.03 -19.78
CA ARG A 499 6.10 -17.40 -19.83
C ARG A 499 6.15 -18.02 -18.44
N THR A 500 5.85 -19.31 -18.35
CA THR A 500 5.97 -20.13 -17.15
C THR A 500 7.11 -21.15 -17.34
N PRO A 501 8.26 -21.00 -16.67
CA PRO A 501 9.35 -21.98 -16.66
C PRO A 501 8.92 -23.26 -15.94
N VAL A 502 8.56 -24.30 -16.72
CA VAL A 502 7.98 -25.54 -16.19
C VAL A 502 8.95 -26.38 -15.34
N ASP A 503 10.26 -26.17 -15.46
CA ASP A 503 11.28 -26.79 -14.64
C ASP A 503 11.35 -26.21 -13.22
N LYS A 504 10.60 -25.15 -12.93
CA LYS A 504 10.45 -24.53 -11.63
C LYS A 504 9.19 -24.97 -10.89
N LEU A 505 8.22 -25.54 -11.60
CA LEU A 505 6.90 -25.80 -11.06
C LEU A 505 6.77 -27.12 -10.31
N LEU A 506 5.94 -27.11 -9.27
CA LEU A 506 5.45 -28.29 -8.57
C LEU A 506 4.49 -29.09 -9.46
N LEU A 507 5.04 -29.90 -10.35
CA LEU A 507 4.27 -30.73 -11.26
C LEU A 507 3.76 -32.03 -10.60
N ASN A 508 2.72 -32.65 -11.20
CA ASN A 508 2.05 -33.86 -10.73
C ASN A 508 1.47 -33.74 -9.31
N ASN A 509 1.10 -32.57 -8.93
CA ASN A 509 0.51 -32.26 -7.62
C ASN A 509 -0.92 -31.73 -7.78
N PRO A 510 -1.93 -32.41 -7.19
CA PRO A 510 -3.34 -32.00 -7.32
C PRO A 510 -3.66 -30.66 -6.63
N THR A 511 -2.77 -30.15 -5.80
CA THR A 511 -2.98 -28.89 -5.06
C THR A 511 -2.33 -27.70 -5.74
N SER A 512 -1.35 -27.89 -6.63
CA SER A 512 -0.76 -26.81 -7.43
C SER A 512 -1.62 -26.38 -8.63
N GLY A 513 -2.64 -27.15 -8.98
CA GLY A 513 -3.42 -26.90 -10.19
C GLY A 513 -2.73 -27.37 -11.48
N PHE A 514 -1.43 -27.68 -11.44
CA PHE A 514 -0.64 -28.16 -12.57
C PHE A 514 -0.24 -29.63 -12.38
N GLY A 515 -0.65 -30.47 -13.33
CA GLY A 515 -0.36 -31.89 -13.26
C GLY A 515 0.88 -32.30 -14.07
N PHE A 516 0.91 -31.92 -15.34
CA PHE A 516 1.97 -32.31 -16.24
C PHE A 516 2.02 -31.40 -17.48
N VAL A 517 3.12 -31.49 -18.21
CA VAL A 517 3.30 -30.77 -19.47
C VAL A 517 2.73 -31.60 -20.62
N SER A 518 2.02 -30.99 -21.55
CA SER A 518 1.50 -31.62 -22.77
C SER A 518 2.63 -32.27 -23.59
N ALA A 519 2.30 -33.28 -24.40
CA ALA A 519 3.28 -34.03 -25.18
C ALA A 519 4.05 -33.19 -26.21
N ASP A 520 3.48 -32.07 -26.64
CA ASP A 520 4.11 -31.10 -27.55
C ASP A 520 4.90 -30.00 -26.81
N GLY A 521 4.83 -29.97 -25.45
CA GLY A 521 5.54 -29.02 -24.62
C GLY A 521 4.94 -27.60 -24.62
N GLN A 522 3.66 -27.44 -25.00
CA GLN A 522 3.05 -26.13 -25.16
C GLN A 522 2.08 -25.74 -24.03
N PHE A 523 1.57 -26.71 -23.28
CA PHE A 523 0.51 -26.49 -22.32
C PHE A 523 0.77 -27.19 -20.98
N LEU A 524 0.22 -26.57 -19.92
CA LEU A 524 0.04 -27.19 -18.62
C LEU A 524 -1.32 -27.88 -18.58
N ILE A 525 -1.34 -29.09 -18.07
CA ILE A 525 -2.51 -29.96 -18.04
C ILE A 525 -2.90 -30.26 -16.60
N SER A 526 -4.19 -30.28 -16.32
CA SER A 526 -4.76 -30.60 -15.01
C SER A 526 -4.21 -31.88 -14.41
N PRO A 527 -3.87 -31.96 -13.12
CA PRO A 527 -3.40 -33.18 -12.45
C PRO A 527 -4.48 -34.28 -12.39
N PHE A 528 -5.74 -33.93 -12.65
CA PHE A 528 -6.88 -34.87 -12.66
C PHE A 528 -7.14 -35.47 -14.04
N ALA A 529 -6.47 -35.00 -15.08
CA ALA A 529 -6.61 -35.47 -16.44
C ALA A 529 -5.87 -36.81 -16.66
N ASP A 530 -6.30 -37.57 -17.66
CA ASP A 530 -5.54 -38.76 -18.14
C ASP A 530 -4.28 -38.25 -18.88
N PRO A 531 -3.05 -38.52 -18.39
CA PRO A 531 -1.83 -38.05 -19.03
C PRO A 531 -1.60 -38.50 -20.47
N VAL A 532 -2.35 -39.47 -20.95
CA VAL A 532 -2.28 -40.01 -22.33
C VAL A 532 -3.44 -39.54 -23.21
N ASN A 533 -4.61 -39.33 -22.63
CA ASN A 533 -5.86 -39.04 -23.34
C ASN A 533 -6.56 -37.77 -22.80
N TYR A 534 -5.80 -36.74 -22.45
CA TYR A 534 -6.35 -35.43 -22.02
C TYR A 534 -7.05 -34.74 -23.19
N THR A 535 -8.02 -33.92 -22.87
CA THR A 535 -8.80 -33.11 -23.80
C THR A 535 -8.42 -31.63 -23.71
N VAL A 536 -9.01 -30.80 -24.56
CA VAL A 536 -8.81 -29.35 -24.48
C VAL A 536 -9.34 -28.75 -23.17
N ASP A 537 -10.36 -29.36 -22.59
CA ASP A 537 -10.93 -28.90 -21.30
C ASP A 537 -10.05 -29.21 -20.09
N ASP A 538 -9.04 -30.06 -20.29
CA ASP A 538 -8.05 -30.38 -19.25
C ASP A 538 -6.83 -29.46 -19.30
N ILE A 539 -6.71 -28.55 -20.27
CA ILE A 539 -5.65 -27.56 -20.37
C ILE A 539 -5.90 -26.46 -19.32
N THR A 540 -4.93 -26.23 -18.45
CA THR A 540 -5.00 -25.19 -17.41
C THR A 540 -4.42 -23.87 -17.87
N ALA A 541 -3.27 -23.89 -18.58
CA ALA A 541 -2.64 -22.70 -19.13
C ALA A 541 -1.69 -23.07 -20.29
N PRO A 542 -1.40 -22.16 -21.23
CA PRO A 542 -0.24 -22.28 -22.11
C PRO A 542 1.05 -22.05 -21.33
N ILE A 543 2.17 -22.62 -21.76
CA ILE A 543 3.49 -22.38 -21.16
C ILE A 543 4.01 -20.98 -21.51
N SER A 544 3.64 -20.45 -22.66
CA SER A 544 3.99 -19.11 -23.11
C SER A 544 2.83 -18.49 -23.88
N ALA A 545 2.61 -17.20 -23.70
CA ALA A 545 1.59 -16.45 -24.41
C ALA A 545 2.09 -15.03 -24.73
N GLU A 546 1.64 -14.53 -25.87
CA GLU A 546 1.84 -13.14 -26.32
C GLU A 546 0.47 -12.59 -26.76
N ASN A 547 0.17 -11.34 -26.44
CA ASN A 547 -1.08 -10.69 -26.85
C ASN A 547 -0.92 -9.16 -26.92
N GLU A 548 -1.72 -8.54 -27.78
CA GLU A 548 -1.86 -7.09 -27.89
C GLU A 548 -3.27 -6.71 -27.42
N GLU A 549 -3.37 -5.73 -26.51
CA GLU A 549 -4.63 -5.27 -25.96
C GLU A 549 -4.76 -3.76 -26.04
N ASP A 550 -5.98 -3.27 -26.25
CA ASP A 550 -6.32 -1.85 -26.30
C ASP A 550 -7.05 -1.44 -25.02
N ALA A 551 -6.74 -0.26 -24.48
CA ALA A 551 -7.40 0.30 -23.32
C ALA A 551 -7.83 1.74 -23.57
N VAL A 552 -9.02 2.11 -23.05
CA VAL A 552 -9.53 3.48 -23.09
C VAL A 552 -9.92 3.91 -21.70
N SER A 553 -9.38 5.03 -21.26
CA SER A 553 -9.73 5.66 -19.98
C SER A 553 -10.25 7.07 -20.23
N TRP A 554 -11.26 7.48 -19.45
CA TRP A 554 -11.79 8.83 -19.55
C TRP A 554 -12.30 9.34 -18.19
N ASN A 555 -12.33 10.68 -18.05
CA ASN A 555 -13.02 11.34 -16.95
C ASN A 555 -13.75 12.60 -17.42
N VAL A 556 -14.87 12.87 -16.77
CA VAL A 556 -15.66 14.11 -16.90
C VAL A 556 -15.97 14.63 -15.52
N SER A 557 -15.54 15.85 -15.22
CA SER A 557 -15.84 16.49 -13.95
C SER A 557 -16.45 17.87 -14.19
N LEU A 558 -17.47 18.21 -13.43
CA LEU A 558 -18.11 19.54 -13.45
C LEU A 558 -18.16 20.09 -12.04
N SER A 559 -17.87 21.36 -11.86
CA SER A 559 -18.05 22.08 -10.60
C SER A 559 -18.56 23.48 -10.81
N TYR A 560 -19.24 24.03 -9.79
CA TYR A 560 -19.77 25.39 -9.86
C TYR A 560 -19.48 26.15 -8.56
N GLU A 561 -18.62 27.17 -8.65
CA GLU A 561 -18.36 28.08 -7.54
C GLU A 561 -19.54 29.06 -7.39
N THR A 562 -20.35 28.86 -6.35
CA THR A 562 -21.49 29.67 -6.08
C THR A 562 -21.09 31.01 -5.43
N PRO A 563 -21.89 32.07 -5.56
CA PRO A 563 -21.61 33.37 -4.91
C PRO A 563 -21.57 33.34 -3.36
N ILE A 564 -21.97 32.23 -2.74
CA ILE A 564 -21.96 32.02 -1.29
C ILE A 564 -20.78 31.17 -0.81
N GLY A 565 -19.81 30.87 -1.68
CA GLY A 565 -18.60 30.07 -1.33
C GLY A 565 -18.78 28.55 -1.28
N LEU A 566 -19.92 28.05 -1.78
CA LEU A 566 -20.16 26.61 -1.94
C LEU A 566 -19.77 26.16 -3.35
N ILE A 567 -19.15 24.98 -3.47
CA ILE A 567 -18.74 24.39 -4.74
C ILE A 567 -19.31 22.96 -4.84
N PRO A 568 -20.56 22.80 -5.32
CA PRO A 568 -21.03 21.49 -5.74
C PRO A 568 -20.23 20.99 -6.94
N TYR A 569 -19.97 19.68 -6.99
CA TYR A 569 -19.29 19.04 -8.12
C TYR A 569 -19.85 17.66 -8.39
N VAL A 570 -19.58 17.18 -9.59
CA VAL A 570 -19.85 15.81 -10.01
C VAL A 570 -18.68 15.32 -10.86
N THR A 571 -18.30 14.06 -10.68
CA THR A 571 -17.28 13.39 -11.47
C THR A 571 -17.75 12.02 -11.91
N PHE A 572 -17.56 11.73 -13.20
CA PHE A 572 -17.73 10.42 -13.80
C PHE A 572 -16.40 9.99 -14.42
N SER A 573 -16.01 8.75 -14.18
CA SER A 573 -14.74 8.24 -14.69
C SER A 573 -14.84 6.76 -15.00
N GLU A 574 -14.22 6.34 -16.08
CA GLU A 574 -13.91 4.96 -16.39
C GLU A 574 -12.40 4.86 -16.64
N GLN A 575 -11.77 3.91 -15.97
CA GLN A 575 -10.34 3.68 -16.08
C GLN A 575 -10.10 2.22 -16.44
N THR A 576 -9.29 2.01 -17.46
CA THR A 576 -8.82 0.68 -17.85
C THR A 576 -7.39 0.52 -17.37
N THR A 577 -7.07 -0.60 -16.76
CA THR A 577 -5.75 -0.90 -16.23
C THR A 577 -5.32 -2.32 -16.59
N VAL A 578 -4.00 -2.54 -16.64
CA VAL A 578 -3.44 -3.88 -16.70
C VAL A 578 -3.74 -4.58 -15.37
N ILE A 579 -4.25 -5.79 -15.45
CA ILE A 579 -4.49 -6.66 -14.32
C ILE A 579 -3.22 -7.47 -14.08
N ALA A 580 -2.32 -6.91 -13.30
CA ALA A 580 -1.10 -7.56 -12.87
C ALA A 580 -1.22 -7.99 -11.40
N GLY A 581 -0.56 -9.07 -11.04
CA GLY A 581 -0.42 -9.54 -9.68
C GLY A 581 0.68 -8.79 -8.90
N GLN A 582 1.19 -9.44 -7.88
CA GLN A 582 2.29 -8.93 -7.06
C GLN A 582 3.55 -8.73 -7.92
N GLY A 583 4.28 -7.62 -7.70
CA GLY A 583 5.49 -7.36 -8.50
C GLY A 583 5.22 -7.21 -10.00
N ALA A 584 3.99 -6.90 -10.38
CA ALA A 584 3.55 -6.63 -11.75
C ALA A 584 3.51 -7.86 -12.70
N GLU A 585 3.51 -9.11 -12.18
CA GLU A 585 3.41 -10.31 -13.02
C GLU A 585 2.04 -10.45 -13.68
N ILE A 586 2.01 -11.09 -14.85
CA ILE A 586 0.79 -11.48 -15.57
C ILE A 586 0.90 -12.95 -15.93
N ASN A 587 -0.10 -13.74 -15.54
CA ASN A 587 -0.10 -15.17 -15.84
C ASN A 587 -0.37 -15.45 -17.33
N THR A 588 0.16 -16.55 -17.82
CA THR A 588 0.07 -16.93 -19.24
C THR A 588 -1.37 -17.22 -19.71
N ALA A 589 -2.26 -17.63 -18.80
CA ALA A 589 -3.66 -17.89 -19.13
C ALA A 589 -4.42 -16.60 -19.43
N ASN A 590 -4.20 -15.54 -18.64
CA ASN A 590 -4.80 -14.22 -18.87
C ASN A 590 -4.31 -13.62 -20.19
N VAL A 591 -2.99 -13.66 -20.44
CA VAL A 591 -2.43 -13.20 -21.72
C VAL A 591 -3.05 -13.94 -22.90
N ALA A 592 -3.11 -15.27 -22.85
CA ALA A 592 -3.68 -16.09 -23.93
C ALA A 592 -5.17 -15.88 -24.17
N SER A 593 -5.92 -15.54 -23.15
CA SER A 593 -7.38 -15.30 -23.26
C SER A 593 -7.75 -13.87 -23.64
N GLY A 594 -6.80 -12.93 -23.63
CA GLY A 594 -7.06 -11.49 -23.80
C GLY A 594 -7.79 -10.90 -22.59
N ALA A 595 -7.45 -11.35 -21.40
CA ALA A 595 -8.04 -10.90 -20.13
C ALA A 595 -6.98 -10.21 -19.24
N SER A 596 -5.97 -9.56 -19.85
CA SER A 596 -4.90 -8.89 -19.12
C SER A 596 -5.24 -7.44 -18.79
N VAL A 597 -6.35 -6.91 -19.29
CA VAL A 597 -6.84 -5.56 -18.95
C VAL A 597 -8.30 -5.64 -18.51
N ASP A 598 -8.68 -4.76 -17.59
CA ASP A 598 -10.07 -4.61 -17.17
C ASP A 598 -10.38 -3.14 -16.86
N SER A 599 -11.66 -2.78 -16.91
CA SER A 599 -12.12 -1.43 -16.66
C SER A 599 -12.89 -1.33 -15.35
N SER A 600 -12.78 -0.18 -14.74
CA SER A 600 -13.46 0.18 -13.50
C SER A 600 -14.17 1.53 -13.65
N THR A 601 -15.28 1.73 -12.94
CA THR A 601 -16.10 2.94 -13.03
C THR A 601 -16.20 3.68 -11.71
N LEU A 602 -16.33 5.01 -11.77
CA LEU A 602 -16.58 5.87 -10.62
C LEU A 602 -17.64 6.91 -10.94
N GLU A 603 -18.61 7.04 -10.04
CA GLU A 603 -19.52 8.19 -9.93
C GLU A 603 -19.30 8.87 -8.58
N GLU A 604 -19.01 10.17 -8.58
CA GLU A 604 -18.84 10.95 -7.36
C GLU A 604 -19.61 12.25 -7.42
N TYR A 605 -20.37 12.54 -6.37
CA TYR A 605 -21.14 13.75 -6.18
C TYR A 605 -20.69 14.43 -4.88
N GLY A 606 -20.21 15.67 -4.97
CA GLY A 606 -19.65 16.31 -3.80
C GLY A 606 -20.02 17.77 -3.64
N LEU A 607 -19.74 18.28 -2.46
CA LEU A 607 -19.91 19.66 -2.07
C LEU A 607 -18.71 20.09 -1.23
N LYS A 608 -18.04 21.15 -1.66
CA LYS A 608 -16.95 21.78 -0.91
C LYS A 608 -17.29 23.20 -0.53
N GLY A 609 -16.62 23.73 0.46
CA GLY A 609 -16.77 25.11 0.82
C GLY A 609 -15.65 25.61 1.72
N SER A 610 -15.37 26.91 1.64
CA SER A 610 -14.47 27.61 2.53
C SER A 610 -15.18 28.82 3.12
N PHE A 611 -15.06 29.00 4.42
CA PHE A 611 -15.73 30.03 5.20
C PHE A 611 -14.79 30.67 6.22
N LEU A 612 -15.28 31.73 6.88
CA LEU A 612 -14.55 32.43 7.95
C LEU A 612 -13.18 32.98 7.49
N ASN A 613 -13.13 33.55 6.29
CA ASN A 613 -11.90 34.00 5.62
C ASN A 613 -10.92 32.86 5.39
N ASP A 614 -11.39 31.75 4.83
CA ASP A 614 -10.68 30.53 4.50
C ASP A 614 -10.10 29.75 5.70
N SER A 615 -10.48 30.11 6.92
CA SER A 615 -10.06 29.39 8.13
C SER A 615 -10.87 28.09 8.39
N LEU A 616 -12.01 27.92 7.73
CA LEU A 616 -12.86 26.74 7.83
C LEU A 616 -13.12 26.16 6.44
N TYR A 617 -12.55 25.02 6.16
CA TYR A 617 -12.81 24.21 4.98
C TYR A 617 -13.66 23.00 5.35
N PHE A 618 -14.58 22.64 4.46
CA PHE A 618 -15.27 21.36 4.51
C PHE A 618 -15.40 20.75 3.11
N ALA A 619 -15.45 19.41 3.08
CA ALA A 619 -15.80 18.62 1.90
C ALA A 619 -16.79 17.53 2.31
N LEU A 620 -17.75 17.25 1.46
CA LEU A 620 -18.70 16.16 1.56
C LEU A 620 -18.79 15.49 0.20
N ALA A 621 -18.71 14.17 0.14
CA ALA A 621 -18.87 13.40 -1.08
C ALA A 621 -19.72 12.14 -0.83
N TYR A 622 -20.57 11.82 -1.80
CA TYR A 622 -21.14 10.49 -2.01
C TYR A 622 -20.50 9.91 -3.25
N TYR A 623 -20.16 8.63 -3.20
CA TYR A 623 -19.54 7.93 -4.34
C TYR A 623 -20.10 6.51 -4.50
N GLU A 624 -20.05 6.06 -5.73
CA GLU A 624 -20.25 4.68 -6.15
C GLU A 624 -19.13 4.33 -7.12
N GLN A 625 -18.47 3.20 -6.88
CA GLN A 625 -17.41 2.71 -7.74
C GLN A 625 -17.51 1.18 -7.89
N GLU A 626 -17.33 0.73 -9.12
CA GLU A 626 -17.22 -0.70 -9.44
C GLU A 626 -15.81 -0.96 -9.98
N ARG A 627 -15.18 -2.00 -9.50
CA ARG A 627 -13.83 -2.36 -9.91
C ARG A 627 -13.61 -3.86 -9.86
N THR A 628 -12.65 -4.33 -10.64
CA THR A 628 -12.11 -5.69 -10.52
C THR A 628 -11.56 -5.90 -9.12
N ASP A 629 -11.98 -6.98 -8.45
CA ASP A 629 -11.43 -7.36 -7.14
C ASP A 629 -9.99 -7.82 -7.34
N PHE A 630 -9.08 -7.15 -6.66
CA PHE A 630 -7.66 -7.45 -6.71
C PHE A 630 -7.29 -8.23 -5.46
N ASN A 631 -6.86 -9.47 -5.64
CA ASN A 631 -6.31 -10.28 -4.58
C ASN A 631 -4.78 -10.16 -4.60
N ALA A 632 -4.18 -9.84 -3.46
CA ALA A 632 -2.75 -9.66 -3.32
C ALA A 632 -1.93 -10.95 -3.61
N GLN A 633 -2.52 -12.12 -3.51
CA GLN A 633 -1.90 -13.38 -3.90
C GLN A 633 -2.30 -13.78 -5.34
N ALA A 634 -1.90 -12.98 -6.30
CA ALA A 634 -1.69 -13.32 -7.71
C ALA A 634 -2.84 -13.95 -8.54
N ILE A 635 -3.90 -14.43 -7.99
CA ILE A 635 -5.02 -14.87 -8.82
C ILE A 635 -5.92 -13.67 -9.06
N VAL A 636 -5.72 -13.01 -10.17
CA VAL A 636 -6.69 -12.07 -10.69
C VAL A 636 -7.99 -12.81 -10.85
N THR A 637 -8.90 -12.57 -9.93
CA THR A 637 -10.25 -13.07 -10.05
C THR A 637 -11.00 -12.14 -10.98
N ASN A 638 -11.77 -12.65 -11.93
CA ASN A 638 -12.75 -11.86 -12.68
C ASN A 638 -13.93 -11.43 -11.79
N SER A 639 -13.71 -11.31 -10.48
CA SER A 639 -14.70 -10.82 -9.53
C SER A 639 -14.62 -9.31 -9.46
N ALA A 640 -15.76 -8.66 -9.30
CA ALA A 640 -15.85 -7.21 -9.11
C ALA A 640 -16.37 -6.88 -7.71
N ASP A 641 -15.83 -5.81 -7.14
CA ASP A 641 -16.35 -5.19 -5.94
C ASP A 641 -17.09 -3.91 -6.30
N LEU A 642 -18.31 -3.76 -5.78
CA LEU A 642 -19.06 -2.50 -5.76
C LEU A 642 -18.82 -1.82 -4.41
N THR A 643 -18.34 -0.58 -4.43
CA THR A 643 -18.17 0.23 -3.23
C THR A 643 -19.06 1.47 -3.30
N GLU A 644 -19.91 1.63 -2.29
CA GLU A 644 -20.70 2.82 -2.07
C GLU A 644 -20.29 3.48 -0.77
N GLY A 645 -20.33 4.82 -0.72
CA GLY A 645 -19.95 5.47 0.52
C GLY A 645 -20.22 6.98 0.59
N ILE A 646 -20.03 7.47 1.81
CA ILE A 646 -20.07 8.89 2.14
C ILE A 646 -18.79 9.27 2.85
N GLU A 647 -18.18 10.36 2.42
CA GLU A 647 -17.00 10.94 3.04
C GLU A 647 -17.29 12.38 3.44
N ALA A 648 -16.89 12.77 4.64
CA ALA A 648 -16.93 14.14 5.10
C ALA A 648 -15.58 14.52 5.73
N GLU A 649 -15.10 15.71 5.42
CA GLU A 649 -13.88 16.27 5.96
C GLU A 649 -14.11 17.71 6.39
N ILE A 650 -13.61 18.08 7.56
CA ILE A 650 -13.60 19.45 8.07
C ILE A 650 -12.17 19.76 8.52
N ARG A 651 -11.62 20.89 8.03
CA ARG A 651 -10.37 21.47 8.51
C ARG A 651 -10.65 22.85 9.03
N TRP A 652 -10.28 23.12 10.27
CA TRP A 652 -10.61 24.37 10.94
C TRP A 652 -9.42 24.96 11.69
N VAL A 653 -8.90 26.06 11.19
CA VAL A 653 -8.00 26.94 11.92
C VAL A 653 -8.86 27.81 12.84
N VAL A 654 -9.07 27.33 14.08
CA VAL A 654 -9.95 28.00 15.07
C VAL A 654 -9.40 29.37 15.46
N ASN A 655 -8.09 29.44 15.65
CA ASN A 655 -7.30 30.64 15.91
C ASN A 655 -5.81 30.30 15.68
N GLU A 656 -4.93 31.27 15.94
CA GLU A 656 -3.47 31.14 15.82
C GLU A 656 -2.86 29.96 16.62
N ALA A 657 -3.55 29.50 17.67
CA ALA A 657 -3.06 28.43 18.54
C ALA A 657 -3.69 27.06 18.25
N LEU A 658 -4.86 26.98 17.64
CA LEU A 658 -5.63 25.73 17.54
C LEU A 658 -6.05 25.43 16.11
N VAL A 659 -5.60 24.28 15.61
CA VAL A 659 -6.03 23.69 14.34
C VAL A 659 -6.69 22.34 14.64
N LEU A 660 -7.83 22.08 14.01
CA LEU A 660 -8.61 20.84 14.11
C LEU A 660 -8.89 20.27 12.72
N THR A 661 -8.79 18.97 12.59
CA THR A 661 -9.28 18.24 11.41
C THR A 661 -10.19 17.11 11.87
N ALA A 662 -11.37 17.00 11.27
CA ALA A 662 -12.30 15.91 11.54
C ALA A 662 -12.66 15.20 10.23
N GLY A 663 -12.72 13.89 10.27
CA GLY A 663 -13.10 13.03 9.16
C GLY A 663 -14.21 12.07 9.54
N TYR A 664 -15.06 11.76 8.58
CA TYR A 664 -16.05 10.69 8.66
C TYR A 664 -16.09 9.94 7.33
N SER A 665 -16.15 8.62 7.42
CA SER A 665 -16.34 7.75 6.27
C SER A 665 -17.42 6.72 6.58
N LYS A 666 -18.37 6.55 5.67
CA LYS A 666 -19.17 5.34 5.54
C LYS A 666 -18.68 4.59 4.32
N ILE A 667 -18.30 3.33 4.49
CA ILE A 667 -17.75 2.48 3.41
C ILE A 667 -18.53 1.18 3.39
N GLU A 668 -19.21 0.89 2.27
CA GLU A 668 -19.93 -0.36 2.06
C GLU A 668 -19.38 -1.02 0.80
N VAL A 669 -18.69 -2.15 0.97
CA VAL A 669 -18.07 -2.90 -0.13
C VAL A 669 -18.79 -4.21 -0.30
N THR A 670 -19.37 -4.44 -1.47
CA THR A 670 -20.08 -5.68 -1.84
C THR A 670 -19.28 -6.42 -2.89
N ASN A 671 -18.97 -7.69 -2.63
CA ASN A 671 -18.39 -8.59 -3.62
C ASN A 671 -19.50 -9.08 -4.56
N LEU A 672 -19.51 -8.60 -5.80
CA LEU A 672 -20.58 -8.87 -6.78
C LEU A 672 -20.59 -10.34 -7.24
N ASP A 673 -19.45 -11.01 -7.29
CA ASP A 673 -19.39 -12.44 -7.61
C ASP A 673 -20.04 -13.29 -6.50
N ALA A 674 -19.73 -12.97 -5.24
CA ALA A 674 -20.36 -13.64 -4.09
C ALA A 674 -21.88 -13.39 -4.06
N GLU A 675 -22.34 -12.20 -4.40
CA GLU A 675 -23.75 -11.87 -4.50
C GLU A 675 -24.43 -12.69 -5.61
N ALA A 676 -23.80 -12.79 -6.78
CA ALA A 676 -24.36 -13.51 -7.94
C ALA A 676 -24.33 -15.03 -7.77
N ASN A 677 -23.25 -15.58 -7.22
CA ASN A 677 -23.00 -17.03 -7.14
C ASN A 677 -23.30 -17.63 -5.77
N GLY A 678 -23.50 -16.83 -4.74
CA GLY A 678 -23.85 -17.24 -3.38
C GLY A 678 -22.69 -17.86 -2.57
N GLY A 679 -21.47 -17.88 -3.08
CA GLY A 679 -20.30 -18.38 -2.35
C GLY A 679 -19.02 -18.34 -3.16
N ARG A 680 -17.88 -18.44 -2.46
CA ARG A 680 -16.54 -18.48 -3.07
C ARG A 680 -15.63 -19.45 -2.33
N PHE A 681 -14.54 -19.88 -2.99
CA PHE A 681 -13.49 -20.64 -2.34
C PHE A 681 -12.88 -19.87 -1.16
N SER A 682 -12.73 -20.55 -0.03
CA SER A 682 -12.10 -19.99 1.17
C SER A 682 -11.56 -21.11 2.06
N PHE A 683 -10.63 -20.77 2.94
CA PHE A 683 -10.17 -21.64 4.00
C PHE A 683 -11.12 -21.51 5.20
N PHE A 684 -11.45 -22.64 5.83
CA PHE A 684 -12.42 -22.72 6.90
C PHE A 684 -11.74 -22.73 8.26
N GLY A 685 -12.24 -21.93 9.19
CA GLY A 685 -11.94 -21.98 10.62
C GLY A 685 -12.93 -22.81 11.41
N ALA A 686 -12.78 -22.83 12.73
CA ALA A 686 -13.66 -23.57 13.62
C ALA A 686 -15.11 -23.08 13.59
N GLU A 687 -15.31 -21.77 13.47
CA GLU A 687 -16.64 -21.14 13.48
C GLU A 687 -17.42 -21.33 12.17
N ASP A 688 -16.76 -21.82 11.12
CA ASP A 688 -17.42 -22.20 9.85
C ASP A 688 -18.06 -23.57 9.91
N LEU A 689 -17.72 -24.38 10.91
CA LEU A 689 -18.18 -25.75 11.04
C LEU A 689 -19.56 -25.83 11.69
N PRO A 690 -20.34 -26.89 11.43
CA PRO A 690 -21.60 -27.14 12.14
C PRO A 690 -21.41 -27.28 13.66
N ASP A 691 -22.40 -26.82 14.43
CA ASP A 691 -22.42 -26.93 15.88
C ASP A 691 -22.06 -28.33 16.39
N GLY A 692 -21.16 -28.39 17.37
CA GLY A 692 -20.74 -29.62 18.04
C GLY A 692 -19.61 -30.40 17.38
N ILE A 693 -19.02 -29.88 16.31
CA ILE A 693 -17.76 -30.38 15.76
C ILE A 693 -16.62 -29.92 16.67
N ASP A 694 -15.72 -30.84 17.02
CA ASP A 694 -14.54 -30.52 17.80
C ASP A 694 -13.52 -29.75 16.94
N PRO A 695 -13.18 -28.51 17.24
CA PRO A 695 -12.23 -27.71 16.49
C PRO A 695 -10.87 -28.37 16.31
N SER A 696 -10.44 -29.20 17.25
CA SER A 696 -9.16 -29.91 17.18
C SER A 696 -9.03 -30.83 15.97
N LEU A 697 -10.14 -31.24 15.36
CA LEU A 697 -10.14 -32.07 14.15
C LEU A 697 -9.62 -31.35 12.92
N ILE A 698 -9.70 -30.00 12.88
CA ILE A 698 -9.30 -29.21 11.72
C ILE A 698 -7.89 -28.62 11.82
N TYR A 699 -7.42 -28.37 13.06
CA TYR A 699 -6.18 -27.61 13.27
C TYR A 699 -4.88 -28.39 12.95
N GLY A 700 -4.94 -29.67 12.69
CA GLY A 700 -3.80 -30.46 12.24
C GLY A 700 -3.65 -30.56 10.72
N GLY A 701 -4.62 -30.04 9.97
CA GLY A 701 -4.64 -29.99 8.50
C GLY A 701 -5.02 -28.61 7.98
N VAL A 702 -5.34 -28.55 6.69
CA VAL A 702 -5.84 -27.36 5.99
C VAL A 702 -7.25 -27.66 5.50
N VAL A 703 -8.23 -27.00 6.06
CA VAL A 703 -9.64 -27.24 5.68
C VAL A 703 -10.11 -26.12 4.77
N ASN A 704 -10.69 -26.48 3.64
CA ASN A 704 -11.18 -25.54 2.64
C ASN A 704 -12.52 -25.99 2.03
N GLY A 705 -13.18 -25.06 1.36
CA GLY A 705 -14.47 -25.30 0.73
C GLY A 705 -15.03 -24.07 0.06
N ILE A 706 -16.31 -24.11 -0.29
CA ILE A 706 -17.05 -22.96 -0.79
C ILE A 706 -17.78 -22.30 0.39
N ALA A 707 -17.22 -21.22 0.89
CA ALA A 707 -17.84 -20.40 1.93
C ALA A 707 -18.97 -19.53 1.35
N THR A 708 -19.98 -19.22 2.18
CA THR A 708 -21.05 -18.28 1.82
C THR A 708 -20.97 -17.07 2.77
N SER A 709 -21.17 -15.87 2.24
CA SER A 709 -21.33 -14.67 3.05
C SER A 709 -22.83 -14.37 3.23
N PRO A 710 -23.32 -14.09 4.45
CA PRO A 710 -24.72 -13.74 4.65
C PRO A 710 -25.16 -12.46 3.94
N THR A 711 -24.25 -11.55 3.66
CA THR A 711 -24.53 -10.21 3.12
C THR A 711 -23.79 -9.88 1.83
N ALA A 712 -22.92 -10.76 1.33
CA ALA A 712 -21.91 -10.50 0.29
C ALA A 712 -20.98 -9.31 0.60
N ARG A 713 -21.06 -8.71 1.77
CA ARG A 713 -20.21 -7.60 2.20
C ARG A 713 -18.78 -8.10 2.40
N LYS A 714 -17.81 -7.31 1.92
CA LYS A 714 -16.38 -7.57 2.11
C LYS A 714 -16.03 -7.52 3.59
N ALA A 715 -15.40 -8.56 4.10
CA ALA A 715 -14.92 -8.60 5.47
C ALA A 715 -13.70 -7.70 5.66
N GLY A 716 -13.37 -7.37 6.91
CA GLY A 716 -12.20 -6.59 7.27
C GLY A 716 -12.33 -5.08 7.10
N VAL A 717 -13.42 -4.57 6.49
CA VAL A 717 -13.65 -3.14 6.29
C VAL A 717 -14.74 -2.65 7.24
N PRO A 718 -14.45 -1.77 8.22
CA PRO A 718 -15.45 -1.16 9.08
C PRO A 718 -16.44 -0.31 8.27
N GLU A 719 -17.72 -0.34 8.65
CA GLU A 719 -18.73 0.45 7.93
C GLU A 719 -18.58 1.95 8.18
N ASN A 720 -18.33 2.33 9.43
CA ASN A 720 -18.14 3.73 9.79
C ASN A 720 -16.79 3.95 10.47
N ILE A 721 -16.09 4.98 10.03
CA ILE A 721 -14.81 5.42 10.58
C ILE A 721 -14.90 6.90 10.88
N TYR A 722 -14.53 7.29 12.09
CA TYR A 722 -14.49 8.67 12.55
C TYR A 722 -13.08 9.01 12.96
N THR A 723 -12.58 10.14 12.49
CA THR A 723 -11.25 10.65 12.84
C THR A 723 -11.35 12.08 13.35
N LEU A 724 -10.47 12.40 14.31
CA LEU A 724 -10.30 13.76 14.81
C LEU A 724 -8.82 13.96 15.11
N THR A 725 -8.20 14.94 14.48
CA THR A 725 -6.86 15.41 14.83
C THR A 725 -6.90 16.83 15.32
N GLY A 726 -5.99 17.17 16.21
CA GLY A 726 -5.89 18.53 16.72
C GLY A 726 -4.48 18.86 17.18
N THR A 727 -4.06 20.10 16.91
CA THR A 727 -2.81 20.67 17.41
C THR A 727 -3.10 21.97 18.13
N TYR A 728 -2.57 22.10 19.33
CA TYR A 728 -2.59 23.34 20.12
C TYR A 728 -1.19 23.86 20.37
N ASP A 729 -0.86 24.99 19.79
CA ASP A 729 0.41 25.70 19.99
C ASP A 729 0.30 26.74 21.09
N PHE A 730 1.21 26.72 22.06
CA PHE A 730 1.24 27.66 23.18
C PHE A 730 1.92 29.00 22.86
N GLY A 731 2.48 29.18 21.65
CA GLY A 731 3.21 30.38 21.22
C GLY A 731 4.57 30.58 21.87
N ASN A 732 5.12 29.58 22.53
CA ASN A 732 6.40 29.60 23.23
C ASN A 732 7.31 28.41 22.86
N GLY A 733 7.08 27.83 21.71
CA GLY A 733 7.76 26.64 21.19
C GLY A 733 7.17 25.32 21.66
N PHE A 734 6.24 25.30 22.60
CA PHE A 734 5.51 24.08 22.99
C PHE A 734 4.22 23.93 22.20
N ALA A 735 3.94 22.70 21.76
CA ALA A 735 2.65 22.31 21.20
C ALA A 735 2.21 20.96 21.76
N ILE A 736 0.91 20.72 21.73
CA ILE A 736 0.28 19.42 22.00
C ILE A 736 -0.49 19.03 20.75
N ASN A 737 -0.33 17.80 20.33
CA ASN A 737 -1.08 17.17 19.25
C ASN A 737 -1.79 15.92 19.74
N SER A 738 -2.95 15.61 19.16
CA SER A 738 -3.72 14.41 19.45
C SER A 738 -4.46 13.96 18.23
N SER A 739 -4.59 12.62 18.07
CA SER A 739 -5.49 12.00 17.11
C SER A 739 -6.41 11.00 17.80
N ILE A 740 -7.64 10.91 17.33
CA ILE A 740 -8.64 9.94 17.74
C ILE A 740 -9.15 9.25 16.48
N ILE A 741 -9.11 7.93 16.47
CA ILE A 741 -9.67 7.10 15.41
C ILE A 741 -10.69 6.17 16.04
N ARG A 742 -11.94 6.20 15.57
CA ARG A 742 -12.99 5.28 15.95
C ARG A 742 -13.40 4.49 14.72
N ALA A 743 -13.32 3.16 14.77
CA ALA A 743 -13.81 2.24 13.76
C ALA A 743 -14.90 1.34 14.34
N ASP A 744 -15.94 1.06 13.55
CA ASP A 744 -17.00 0.13 13.92
C ASP A 744 -16.50 -1.31 13.85
N GLU A 745 -17.30 -2.24 14.37
CA GLU A 745 -17.07 -3.68 14.27
C GLU A 745 -17.03 -4.13 12.81
N THR A 746 -16.28 -5.19 12.57
CA THR A 746 -16.19 -5.85 11.25
C THR A 746 -16.06 -7.37 11.45
N PHE A 747 -15.88 -8.11 10.35
CA PHE A 747 -15.67 -9.55 10.39
C PHE A 747 -14.24 -9.91 10.00
N SER A 748 -13.70 -10.98 10.58
CA SER A 748 -12.37 -11.46 10.27
C SER A 748 -12.25 -12.02 8.86
N GLY A 749 -13.28 -12.71 8.35
CA GLY A 749 -13.27 -13.42 7.08
C GLY A 749 -14.57 -13.39 6.31
N PHE A 750 -14.51 -13.89 5.08
CA PHE A 750 -15.59 -13.88 4.09
C PHE A 750 -16.91 -14.51 4.59
N SER A 751 -16.82 -15.56 5.36
CA SER A 751 -18.02 -16.25 5.94
C SER A 751 -18.74 -15.42 6.99
N GLN A 752 -18.10 -14.37 7.52
CA GLN A 752 -18.60 -13.55 8.63
C GLN A 752 -18.88 -14.36 9.92
N ALA A 753 -18.14 -15.46 10.12
CA ALA A 753 -18.33 -16.34 11.27
C ALA A 753 -17.71 -15.77 12.56
N VAL A 754 -16.66 -14.97 12.48
CA VAL A 754 -15.99 -14.33 13.60
C VAL A 754 -16.10 -12.81 13.47
N GLU A 755 -16.66 -12.16 14.49
CA GLU A 755 -16.79 -10.72 14.61
C GLU A 755 -15.57 -10.11 15.31
N LEU A 756 -15.01 -9.06 14.74
CA LEU A 756 -13.94 -8.25 15.34
C LEU A 756 -14.55 -7.00 15.95
N PRO A 757 -14.26 -6.69 17.25
CA PRO A 757 -14.92 -5.62 17.96
C PRO A 757 -14.57 -4.24 17.41
N ALA A 758 -15.51 -3.32 17.54
CA ALA A 758 -15.27 -1.90 17.32
C ALA A 758 -14.26 -1.35 18.31
N TYR A 759 -13.42 -0.38 17.88
CA TYR A 759 -12.36 0.16 18.74
C TYR A 759 -12.21 1.67 18.64
N THR A 760 -11.55 2.27 19.65
CA THR A 760 -11.21 3.69 19.67
C THR A 760 -9.75 3.90 20.06
N LEU A 761 -8.94 4.36 19.13
CA LEU A 761 -7.54 4.69 19.39
C LEU A 761 -7.40 6.17 19.76
N VAL A 762 -6.65 6.44 20.79
CA VAL A 762 -6.29 7.80 21.22
C VAL A 762 -4.78 7.92 21.24
N ASN A 763 -4.24 8.78 20.38
CA ASN A 763 -2.82 9.12 20.37
C ASN A 763 -2.65 10.58 20.81
N ALA A 764 -1.58 10.88 21.52
CA ALA A 764 -1.23 12.26 21.83
C ALA A 764 0.26 12.44 22.02
N GLY A 765 0.76 13.62 21.70
CA GLY A 765 2.15 13.99 21.83
C GLY A 765 2.33 15.41 22.38
N ILE A 766 3.50 15.63 22.94
CA ILE A 766 4.02 16.95 23.30
C ILE A 766 5.22 17.20 22.42
N PHE A 767 5.23 18.38 21.82
CA PHE A 767 6.24 18.83 20.90
C PHE A 767 6.85 20.14 21.45
N TYR A 768 8.17 20.29 21.35
CA TYR A 768 8.86 21.51 21.65
C TYR A 768 9.86 21.82 20.54
N GLU A 769 9.77 23.02 20.00
CA GLU A 769 10.64 23.48 18.94
C GLU A 769 11.24 24.86 19.27
N ASN A 770 12.51 25.02 18.94
CA ASN A 770 13.20 26.31 18.90
C ASN A 770 14.12 26.34 17.67
N GLU A 771 14.84 27.44 17.48
CA GLU A 771 15.74 27.66 16.32
C GLU A 771 16.75 26.52 16.06
N LYS A 772 17.09 25.72 17.07
CA LYS A 772 18.17 24.71 16.98
C LYS A 772 17.73 23.29 17.29
N PHE A 773 16.65 23.10 18.02
CA PHE A 773 16.25 21.80 18.51
C PHE A 773 14.76 21.60 18.41
N THR A 774 14.40 20.38 18.02
CA THR A 774 13.06 19.85 18.15
C THR A 774 13.08 18.68 19.14
N PHE A 775 12.12 18.62 20.05
CA PHE A 775 11.89 17.49 20.96
C PHE A 775 10.44 17.07 20.87
N SER A 776 10.20 15.78 20.74
CA SER A 776 8.85 15.23 20.80
C SER A 776 8.78 14.01 21.71
N ILE A 777 7.62 13.81 22.33
CA ILE A 777 7.24 12.58 23.02
C ILE A 777 5.81 12.29 22.59
N THR A 778 5.61 11.14 21.96
CA THR A 778 4.32 10.69 21.49
C THR A 778 3.95 9.36 22.12
N GLY A 779 2.74 9.27 22.66
CA GLY A 779 2.13 8.01 23.09
C GLY A 779 1.05 7.62 22.09
N LYS A 780 1.12 6.40 21.63
CA LYS A 780 0.13 5.78 20.72
C LYS A 780 -0.70 4.75 21.48
N ASN A 781 -1.97 4.62 21.12
CA ASN A 781 -2.96 3.79 21.82
C ASN A 781 -2.95 4.04 23.34
N LEU A 782 -3.08 5.29 23.77
CA LEU A 782 -2.97 5.71 25.18
C LEU A 782 -4.00 5.05 26.11
N THR A 783 -5.14 4.66 25.57
CA THR A 783 -6.20 3.95 26.28
C THR A 783 -5.88 2.48 26.50
N ASP A 784 -4.82 1.98 25.86
CA ASP A 784 -4.45 0.55 25.87
C ASP A 784 -5.57 -0.34 25.33
N GLU A 785 -6.22 0.15 24.26
CA GLU A 785 -7.31 -0.56 23.58
C GLU A 785 -6.80 -1.86 22.99
N GLU A 786 -7.50 -2.94 23.27
CA GLU A 786 -7.26 -4.22 22.63
C GLU A 786 -8.12 -4.31 21.37
N TYR A 787 -7.47 -4.39 20.22
CA TYR A 787 -8.16 -4.40 18.95
C TYR A 787 -7.44 -5.29 17.93
N PHE A 788 -8.16 -5.62 16.86
CA PHE A 788 -7.73 -6.56 15.85
C PHE A 788 -7.97 -5.99 14.46
N ARG A 789 -7.09 -6.34 13.51
CA ARG A 789 -7.37 -6.18 12.08
C ARG A 789 -7.57 -7.56 11.44
N ALA A 790 -8.56 -7.65 10.54
CA ALA A 790 -8.70 -8.83 9.69
C ALA A 790 -7.43 -9.00 8.85
N ASN A 791 -6.90 -10.21 8.83
CA ASN A 791 -5.67 -10.51 8.12
C ASN A 791 -5.99 -11.36 6.89
N PHE A 792 -5.79 -10.80 5.70
CA PHE A 792 -6.13 -11.38 4.42
C PHE A 792 -7.56 -11.99 4.39
N PRO A 793 -8.60 -11.18 4.68
CA PRO A 793 -9.95 -11.66 5.03
C PRO A 793 -10.66 -12.42 3.93
N ASN A 794 -10.33 -12.15 2.66
CA ASN A 794 -10.98 -12.78 1.53
C ASN A 794 -10.69 -14.28 1.40
N LEU A 795 -9.58 -14.76 1.99
CA LEU A 795 -9.13 -16.13 1.87
C LEU A 795 -8.90 -16.81 3.23
N PHE A 796 -8.12 -16.20 4.11
CA PHE A 796 -7.67 -16.80 5.37
C PHE A 796 -8.33 -16.22 6.63
N GLY A 797 -9.22 -15.25 6.50
CA GLY A 797 -9.78 -14.54 7.65
C GLY A 797 -10.58 -15.39 8.64
N SER A 798 -10.94 -16.61 8.28
CA SER A 798 -11.53 -17.58 9.23
C SER A 798 -10.47 -18.35 10.03
N GLN A 799 -9.19 -18.28 9.65
CA GLN A 799 -8.10 -19.01 10.30
C GLN A 799 -7.17 -18.08 11.08
N ILE A 800 -6.93 -16.87 10.59
CA ILE A 800 -5.94 -15.92 11.16
C ILE A 800 -6.53 -14.54 11.39
N VAL A 801 -5.97 -13.84 12.37
CA VAL A 801 -6.28 -12.43 12.69
C VAL A 801 -5.04 -11.75 13.26
N LEU A 802 -4.85 -10.46 12.97
CA LEU A 802 -3.76 -9.69 13.55
C LEU A 802 -4.22 -9.00 14.85
N PRO A 803 -3.70 -9.41 16.03
CA PRO A 803 -3.84 -8.62 17.25
C PRO A 803 -2.94 -7.39 17.13
N GLU A 804 -3.48 -6.20 17.34
CA GLU A 804 -2.79 -4.94 17.10
C GLU A 804 -1.96 -4.46 18.29
N LEU A 805 -1.13 -3.45 18.05
CA LEU A 805 -0.14 -2.95 19.00
C LEU A 805 -0.80 -2.37 20.27
N PRO A 806 -0.32 -2.74 21.47
CA PRO A 806 -0.76 -2.13 22.72
C PRO A 806 -0.25 -0.69 22.83
N ARG A 807 -0.55 -0.03 23.95
CA ARG A 807 -0.01 1.28 24.26
C ARG A 807 1.53 1.28 24.19
N HIS A 808 2.07 2.21 23.43
CA HIS A 808 3.51 2.38 23.26
C HIS A 808 3.92 3.85 23.15
N TYR A 809 5.21 4.13 23.28
CA TYR A 809 5.75 5.48 23.35
C TYR A 809 6.97 5.63 22.47
N GLN A 810 7.11 6.83 21.91
CA GLN A 810 8.29 7.23 21.14
C GLN A 810 8.75 8.62 21.62
N ALA A 811 10.05 8.84 21.61
CA ALA A 811 10.65 10.13 21.91
C ALA A 811 11.70 10.46 20.84
N SER A 812 11.67 11.67 20.33
CA SER A 812 12.60 12.14 19.31
C SER A 812 13.31 13.42 19.75
N VAL A 813 14.55 13.54 19.34
CA VAL A 813 15.33 14.78 19.42
C VAL A 813 15.96 15.07 18.08
N ALA A 814 15.80 16.29 17.60
CA ALA A 814 16.43 16.74 16.37
C ALA A 814 17.27 18.01 16.62
N PHE A 815 18.37 18.12 15.89
CA PHE A 815 19.24 19.28 15.87
C PHE A 815 19.21 19.91 14.49
N LYS A 816 18.79 21.18 14.42
CA LYS A 816 18.71 22.01 13.20
C LYS A 816 19.95 22.86 13.04
N PHE A 817 20.45 22.98 11.82
CA PHE A 817 21.64 23.77 11.51
C PHE A 817 21.54 24.48 10.16
#